data_951ad5b197cef300c464d013a7ac85e2
#
_entry.id   951ad5b197cef300c464d013a7ac85e2
#
_cell.length_a   1.000
_cell.length_b   1.000
_cell.length_c   1.000
_cell.angle_alpha   90.00
_cell.angle_beta   90.00
_cell.angle_gamma   90.00
#
_symmetry.space_group_name_H-M   'P 1'
#
loop_
_entity.id
_entity.type
_entity.pdbx_description
1 polymer ?
#
loop_
_entity_poly.entity_id
_entity_poly.type
_entity_poly.pdbx_seq_one_letter_code
_entity_poly.pdbx_strand_id
1 'polypeptide(L)'
;MAFGITCYLCMSCVCLDATAAVDTAKPRGKNIHNKKQTSKSIPLNKPVIQNITKQEVYNFGDDPNIAAAISFTMKDDLASAVAAAERSGDPEFAKAAVEVLRIYNNPSKIALTKLEAFLKTHNWVPEEIFIPKIENSINYATNPDELVQWFDYKPPGTNRGKFFLLNANIRLRKADISKEEIRSKLRSLWRSTEFDSSTEEKIISEYKDVFTVDDLLKKIDFLIWNNNPAFAQKLATFLPSKYRPLATSKLEVAKHPERAYKYWGSNDEFIKYIYLRNLSKTKVDKNFIKSLESIQPKGNYEKWWKLKNIGFREALNNKDFQAAYNLTQHHGLEAGAAFADAEWYGGWIALEFLKNPDKAIAHFLPMYENTKLANSKSKAAYWLARAYFAAKNLEKATFWYKKASMYTSTFYGQLSLAESRGGVRYNYFDGNQELNKSLSTQADKDKTKKIVLLAYYLFKANYKMLAYNIIDHIPKLHLGRVDLEAAAFFFNKRDLRPLAVELGKSSANRSFILIKGAYPTNVRIVNSKLPKALYLAVIRQESNFDHLAFSSAGARGLMQLMPKTASVLASKLRLPKDAYAYDPNANILKGSTYLDQLYSQYGNMILTIAAYNAGPGNVQKWVKLFGDPRKMSVIQKINWIETIPFSETRNYVKKVLENMVIYDMMLVPSHNTRSIIKFLEL
;
A
#
# COMPACT_ATOMS: atom_id res chain seq x y z
N MET A 1 15.40 -22.36 -11.76
CA MET A 1 14.97 -22.22 -10.37
C MET A 1 14.81 -20.74 -10.09
N ALA A 2 13.58 -20.24 -10.18
CA ALA A 2 13.26 -18.86 -9.91
C ALA A 2 12.73 -18.80 -8.47
N PHE A 3 13.50 -18.25 -7.55
CA PHE A 3 13.07 -17.97 -6.19
C PHE A 3 12.26 -16.67 -6.21
N GLY A 4 10.96 -16.80 -6.06
CA GLY A 4 10.07 -15.67 -5.78
C GLY A 4 10.27 -15.21 -4.34
N ILE A 5 10.91 -14.07 -4.15
CA ILE A 5 10.96 -13.38 -2.86
C ILE A 5 9.69 -12.52 -2.78
N THR A 6 8.70 -13.01 -2.06
CA THR A 6 7.50 -12.23 -1.75
C THR A 6 7.69 -11.61 -0.36
N CYS A 7 8.05 -10.36 -0.32
CA CYS A 7 8.12 -9.60 0.92
C CYS A 7 6.71 -9.12 1.30
N TYR A 8 6.16 -9.67 2.40
CA TYR A 8 4.87 -9.27 2.97
C TYR A 8 5.01 -7.97 3.78
N LEU A 9 5.28 -6.85 3.12
CA LEU A 9 5.25 -5.52 3.75
C LEU A 9 4.59 -4.46 2.85
N CYS A 10 3.73 -4.87 1.92
CA CYS A 10 2.96 -3.94 1.09
C CYS A 10 1.56 -4.48 0.81
N MET A 11 0.78 -4.72 1.87
CA MET A 11 -0.66 -4.93 1.76
C MET A 11 -1.39 -4.03 2.75
N SER A 12 -1.50 -2.76 2.40
CA SER A 12 -2.55 -1.87 2.91
C SER A 12 -3.08 -1.02 1.76
N CYS A 13 -3.75 -1.66 0.83
CA CYS A 13 -4.68 -1.03 -0.11
C CYS A 13 -5.98 -1.82 -0.08
N VAL A 14 -6.80 -1.59 0.94
CA VAL A 14 -8.23 -1.88 0.87
C VAL A 14 -8.89 -0.60 0.40
N CYS A 15 -9.35 -0.59 -0.84
CA CYS A 15 -10.18 0.47 -1.39
C CYS A 15 -11.56 0.43 -0.70
N LEU A 16 -11.92 1.49 -0.02
CA LEU A 16 -13.30 1.80 0.31
C LEU A 16 -13.74 2.94 -0.60
N ASP A 17 -14.67 2.64 -1.49
CA ASP A 17 -15.39 3.62 -2.31
C ASP A 17 -16.32 4.44 -1.40
N ALA A 18 -16.12 5.76 -1.41
CA ALA A 18 -17.11 6.71 -0.92
C ALA A 18 -17.37 7.70 -2.05
N THR A 19 -18.49 7.53 -2.73
CA THR A 19 -19.08 8.51 -3.66
C THR A 19 -19.58 9.71 -2.88
N ALA A 20 -18.98 10.88 -3.10
CA ALA A 20 -19.55 12.16 -2.69
C ALA A 20 -19.74 13.03 -3.93
N ALA A 21 -20.95 13.58 -4.06
CA ALA A 21 -21.41 14.37 -5.18
C ALA A 21 -20.59 15.65 -5.39
N VAL A 22 -20.39 15.97 -6.67
CA VAL A 22 -19.73 17.20 -7.11
C VAL A 22 -20.79 18.28 -7.27
N ASP A 23 -20.63 19.36 -6.52
CA ASP A 23 -21.40 20.57 -6.70
C ASP A 23 -20.63 21.54 -7.61
N THR A 24 -21.27 21.95 -8.71
CA THR A 24 -20.68 22.81 -9.74
C THR A 24 -21.02 24.26 -9.47
N ALA A 25 -20.03 25.06 -9.06
CA ALA A 25 -20.15 26.51 -9.04
C ALA A 25 -19.13 27.15 -9.98
N LYS A 26 -19.65 27.92 -10.95
CA LYS A 26 -18.88 28.76 -11.89
C LYS A 26 -18.27 29.97 -11.17
N PRO A 27 -17.05 30.41 -11.48
CA PRO A 27 -16.52 31.67 -10.97
C PRO A 27 -16.84 32.85 -11.88
N ARG A 28 -17.36 33.92 -11.29
CA ARG A 28 -17.46 35.26 -11.89
C ARG A 28 -16.09 35.96 -11.78
N GLY A 29 -15.65 36.54 -12.89
CA GLY A 29 -14.42 37.33 -12.93
C GLY A 29 -14.54 38.68 -12.21
N LYS A 30 -13.46 39.13 -11.62
CA LYS A 30 -13.20 40.55 -11.31
C LYS A 30 -11.72 40.89 -11.59
N ASN A 31 -11.54 41.92 -12.37
CA ASN A 31 -10.26 42.58 -12.65
C ASN A 31 -9.66 43.18 -11.39
N ILE A 32 -8.36 43.02 -11.19
CA ILE A 32 -7.59 43.80 -10.22
C ILE A 32 -6.27 44.29 -10.85
N HIS A 33 -6.09 45.59 -10.72
CA HIS A 33 -4.99 46.43 -11.23
C HIS A 33 -3.62 46.06 -10.64
N ASN A 34 -2.63 46.21 -11.49
CA ASN A 34 -1.18 46.26 -11.15
C ASN A 34 -0.86 47.35 -10.13
N LYS A 35 -0.22 46.97 -9.02
CA LYS A 35 0.65 47.86 -8.24
C LYS A 35 2.02 47.20 -8.04
N LYS A 36 3.06 47.84 -8.54
CA LYS A 36 4.46 47.55 -8.21
C LYS A 36 4.69 47.72 -6.69
N GLN A 37 5.12 46.69 -6.00
CA GLN A 37 5.66 46.82 -4.66
C GLN A 37 7.12 46.41 -4.61
N THR A 38 7.92 47.35 -4.14
CA THR A 38 9.35 47.25 -3.86
C THR A 38 9.61 46.25 -2.73
N SER A 39 10.59 45.38 -2.94
CA SER A 39 11.03 44.38 -1.99
C SER A 39 11.74 45.04 -0.77
N LYS A 40 11.09 45.04 0.39
CA LYS A 40 11.76 45.20 1.68
C LYS A 40 12.17 43.84 2.22
N SER A 41 13.45 43.69 2.54
CA SER A 41 14.01 42.52 3.22
C SER A 41 13.37 42.32 4.60
N ILE A 42 12.73 41.18 4.84
CA ILE A 42 12.17 40.80 6.13
C ILE A 42 13.30 40.18 6.97
N PRO A 43 13.47 40.58 8.24
CA PRO A 43 14.51 40.00 9.11
C PRO A 43 14.22 38.53 9.39
N LEU A 44 15.24 37.70 9.31
CA LEU A 44 15.21 36.26 9.66
C LEU A 44 14.93 36.10 11.17
N ASN A 45 13.71 35.82 11.53
CA ASN A 45 13.38 35.34 12.88
C ASN A 45 13.95 33.94 13.10
N LYS A 46 14.61 33.76 14.27
CA LYS A 46 15.11 32.47 14.77
C LYS A 46 14.01 31.42 14.74
N PRO A 47 14.31 30.16 14.40
CA PRO A 47 13.28 29.12 14.20
C PRO A 47 12.52 28.84 15.51
N VAL A 48 11.19 28.78 15.41
CA VAL A 48 10.20 28.42 16.47
C VAL A 48 10.39 26.95 16.97
N ILE A 49 11.51 26.34 16.67
CA ILE A 49 11.81 24.91 16.89
C ILE A 49 11.99 24.56 18.38
N GLN A 50 12.22 25.57 19.28
CA GLN A 50 12.50 25.30 20.68
C GLN A 50 11.30 24.89 21.55
N ASN A 51 10.04 25.04 21.08
CA ASN A 51 8.87 24.84 21.94
C ASN A 51 8.22 23.43 21.87
N ILE A 52 8.59 22.56 20.92
CA ILE A 52 8.05 21.18 20.86
C ILE A 52 8.68 20.27 21.92
N THR A 53 9.88 20.61 22.42
CA THR A 53 10.61 19.80 23.42
C THR A 53 10.09 19.97 24.86
N LYS A 54 9.16 20.88 25.13
CA LYS A 54 8.64 21.16 26.48
C LYS A 54 7.23 20.64 26.76
N GLN A 55 6.44 20.23 25.76
CA GLN A 55 5.16 19.58 25.98
C GLN A 55 5.28 18.07 25.80
N GLU A 56 5.38 17.33 26.90
CA GLU A 56 5.15 15.89 26.94
C GLU A 56 3.66 15.64 26.73
N VAL A 57 3.19 15.74 25.48
CA VAL A 57 1.77 15.56 25.11
C VAL A 57 1.30 14.14 25.40
N TYR A 58 2.23 13.16 25.41
CA TYR A 58 1.98 11.76 25.69
C TYR A 58 2.91 11.27 26.81
N ASN A 59 2.58 11.63 28.06
CA ASN A 59 3.30 11.12 29.22
C ASN A 59 2.46 10.06 29.95
N PHE A 60 2.44 8.83 29.42
CA PHE A 60 1.91 7.69 30.17
C PHE A 60 3.02 6.66 30.35
N GLY A 61 3.07 6.10 31.57
CA GLY A 61 3.97 5.02 31.93
C GLY A 61 3.54 3.67 31.33
N ASP A 62 4.40 2.68 31.44
CA ASP A 62 4.02 1.29 31.21
C ASP A 62 3.12 0.84 32.36
N ASP A 63 1.91 0.37 32.05
CA ASP A 63 1.03 -0.28 33.00
C ASP A 63 1.12 -1.80 32.80
N PRO A 64 1.69 -2.54 33.76
CA PRO A 64 1.84 -3.98 33.63
C PRO A 64 0.48 -4.72 33.60
N ASN A 65 -0.57 -4.14 34.19
CA ASN A 65 -1.89 -4.73 34.18
C ASN A 65 -2.58 -4.62 32.82
N ILE A 66 -2.39 -3.52 32.08
CA ILE A 66 -2.86 -3.40 30.69
C ILE A 66 -2.12 -4.43 29.82
N ALA A 67 -0.79 -4.55 29.98
CA ALA A 67 -0.02 -5.53 29.23
C ALA A 67 -0.46 -6.97 29.56
N ALA A 68 -0.74 -7.26 30.82
CA ALA A 68 -1.26 -8.56 31.27
C ALA A 68 -2.65 -8.84 30.70
N ALA A 69 -3.58 -7.87 30.72
CA ALA A 69 -4.92 -8.00 30.17
C ALA A 69 -4.87 -8.37 28.68
N ILE A 70 -4.03 -7.70 27.89
CA ILE A 70 -3.80 -8.02 26.49
C ILE A 70 -3.21 -9.42 26.33
N SER A 71 -2.22 -9.79 27.14
CA SER A 71 -1.59 -11.12 27.08
C SER A 71 -2.56 -12.26 27.41
N PHE A 72 -3.43 -12.10 28.41
CA PHE A 72 -4.47 -13.08 28.73
C PHE A 72 -5.51 -13.19 27.61
N THR A 73 -5.91 -12.07 27.00
CA THR A 73 -6.82 -12.08 25.83
C THR A 73 -6.23 -12.87 24.65
N MET A 74 -4.90 -12.81 24.45
CA MET A 74 -4.20 -13.61 23.44
C MET A 74 -4.30 -15.11 23.68
N LYS A 75 -4.43 -15.52 24.93
CA LYS A 75 -4.56 -16.94 25.37
C LYS A 75 -6.01 -17.39 25.46
N ASP A 76 -6.96 -16.57 25.04
CA ASP A 76 -8.43 -16.76 25.17
C ASP A 76 -8.89 -16.88 26.64
N ASP A 77 -8.07 -16.40 27.59
CA ASP A 77 -8.37 -16.35 29.03
C ASP A 77 -9.03 -15.01 29.38
N LEU A 78 -10.33 -14.94 29.10
CA LEU A 78 -11.09 -13.70 29.28
C LEU A 78 -11.25 -13.32 30.76
N ALA A 79 -11.38 -14.28 31.67
CA ALA A 79 -11.55 -13.98 33.08
C ALA A 79 -10.32 -13.29 33.67
N SER A 80 -9.13 -13.83 33.40
CA SER A 80 -7.87 -13.22 33.83
C SER A 80 -7.62 -11.88 33.12
N ALA A 81 -8.04 -11.75 31.84
CA ALA A 81 -7.90 -10.51 31.09
C ALA A 81 -8.73 -9.39 31.72
N VAL A 82 -9.99 -9.65 32.06
CA VAL A 82 -10.89 -8.65 32.70
C VAL A 82 -10.36 -8.31 34.10
N ALA A 83 -9.97 -9.30 34.90
CA ALA A 83 -9.42 -9.05 36.23
C ALA A 83 -8.12 -8.24 36.21
N ALA A 84 -7.26 -8.44 35.21
CA ALA A 84 -6.08 -7.62 35.02
C ALA A 84 -6.45 -6.19 34.58
N ALA A 85 -7.42 -6.04 33.66
CA ALA A 85 -7.90 -4.74 33.21
C ALA A 85 -8.47 -3.90 34.37
N GLU A 86 -9.19 -4.51 35.30
CA GLU A 86 -9.76 -3.86 36.48
C GLU A 86 -8.70 -3.33 37.47
N ARG A 87 -7.54 -4.00 37.52
CA ARG A 87 -6.41 -3.55 38.36
C ARG A 87 -5.51 -2.51 37.70
N SER A 88 -5.77 -2.16 36.45
CA SER A 88 -4.96 -1.15 35.74
C SER A 88 -5.23 0.27 36.21
N GLY A 89 -4.29 1.17 35.95
CA GLY A 89 -4.45 2.59 36.22
C GLY A 89 -5.51 3.28 35.35
N ASP A 90 -5.97 2.63 34.26
CA ASP A 90 -7.09 3.06 33.42
C ASP A 90 -7.94 1.82 33.03
N PRO A 91 -8.84 1.38 33.94
CA PRO A 91 -9.65 0.18 33.71
C PRO A 91 -10.60 0.30 32.50
N GLU A 92 -11.11 1.51 32.20
CA GLU A 92 -11.97 1.73 31.04
C GLU A 92 -11.20 1.47 29.74
N PHE A 93 -10.03 2.06 29.60
CA PHE A 93 -9.17 1.84 28.44
C PHE A 93 -8.71 0.38 28.33
N ALA A 94 -8.32 -0.24 29.45
CA ALA A 94 -7.84 -1.61 29.45
C ALA A 94 -8.92 -2.62 29.01
N LYS A 95 -10.16 -2.46 29.52
CA LYS A 95 -11.32 -3.26 29.08
C LYS A 95 -11.65 -3.04 27.61
N ALA A 96 -11.56 -1.79 27.15
CA ALA A 96 -11.76 -1.50 25.72
C ALA A 96 -10.67 -2.16 24.85
N ALA A 97 -9.41 -2.17 25.27
CA ALA A 97 -8.32 -2.84 24.55
C ALA A 97 -8.52 -4.36 24.47
N VAL A 98 -8.99 -4.99 25.55
CA VAL A 98 -9.40 -6.41 25.56
C VAL A 98 -10.49 -6.66 24.52
N GLU A 99 -11.54 -5.85 24.50
CA GLU A 99 -12.66 -6.02 23.57
C GLU A 99 -12.26 -5.77 22.11
N VAL A 100 -11.39 -4.80 21.84
CA VAL A 100 -10.79 -4.58 20.51
C VAL A 100 -10.09 -5.84 19.99
N LEU A 101 -9.31 -6.52 20.83
CA LEU A 101 -8.65 -7.76 20.46
C LEU A 101 -9.63 -8.92 20.21
N ARG A 102 -10.69 -9.02 21.03
CA ARG A 102 -11.76 -10.02 20.84
C ARG A 102 -12.46 -9.82 19.50
N ILE A 103 -12.83 -8.58 19.19
CA ILE A 103 -13.45 -8.22 17.91
C ILE A 103 -12.48 -8.54 16.76
N TYR A 104 -11.20 -8.22 16.90
CA TYR A 104 -10.21 -8.48 15.87
C TYR A 104 -9.99 -9.97 15.60
N ASN A 105 -9.94 -10.79 16.65
CA ASN A 105 -9.64 -12.22 16.54
C ASN A 105 -10.89 -13.05 16.17
N ASN A 106 -12.01 -12.83 16.84
CA ASN A 106 -13.20 -13.67 16.73
C ASN A 106 -14.52 -12.89 16.82
N PRO A 107 -14.83 -12.00 15.85
CA PRO A 107 -16.06 -11.20 15.92
C PRO A 107 -17.33 -12.04 15.93
N SER A 108 -17.34 -13.24 15.33
CA SER A 108 -18.48 -14.16 15.32
C SER A 108 -18.89 -14.70 16.69
N LYS A 109 -18.01 -14.63 17.69
CA LYS A 109 -18.32 -15.01 19.08
C LYS A 109 -19.02 -13.90 19.89
N ILE A 110 -19.26 -12.74 19.30
CA ILE A 110 -19.82 -11.55 19.95
C ILE A 110 -21.13 -11.19 19.27
N ALA A 111 -22.22 -11.03 20.05
CA ALA A 111 -23.51 -10.60 19.51
C ALA A 111 -23.40 -9.20 18.87
N LEU A 112 -24.09 -8.96 17.75
CA LEU A 112 -24.04 -7.69 17.02
C LEU A 112 -24.50 -6.52 17.89
N THR A 113 -25.48 -6.72 18.76
CA THR A 113 -25.95 -5.73 19.74
C THR A 113 -24.85 -5.29 20.72
N LYS A 114 -23.99 -6.23 21.15
CA LYS A 114 -22.84 -5.91 22.01
C LYS A 114 -21.74 -5.16 21.24
N LEU A 115 -21.50 -5.54 19.99
CA LEU A 115 -20.56 -4.83 19.11
C LEU A 115 -21.01 -3.39 18.86
N GLU A 116 -22.31 -3.18 18.59
CA GLU A 116 -22.91 -1.87 18.44
C GLU A 116 -22.74 -1.01 19.69
N ALA A 117 -23.10 -1.54 20.85
CA ALA A 117 -22.96 -0.85 22.15
C ALA A 117 -21.50 -0.48 22.41
N PHE A 118 -20.56 -1.39 22.16
CA PHE A 118 -19.12 -1.14 22.32
C PHE A 118 -18.64 -0.01 21.41
N LEU A 119 -18.94 -0.03 20.12
CA LEU A 119 -18.49 0.99 19.17
C LEU A 119 -19.12 2.36 19.45
N LYS A 120 -20.37 2.41 19.90
CA LYS A 120 -21.02 3.66 20.32
C LYS A 120 -20.35 4.28 21.56
N THR A 121 -20.01 3.44 22.55
CA THR A 121 -19.36 3.90 23.79
C THR A 121 -17.90 4.29 23.55
N HIS A 122 -17.19 3.56 22.70
CA HIS A 122 -15.76 3.75 22.44
C HIS A 122 -15.52 4.34 21.05
N ASN A 123 -16.10 5.50 20.78
CA ASN A 123 -16.02 6.20 19.47
C ASN A 123 -14.59 6.65 19.05
N TRP A 124 -13.61 6.39 19.89
CA TRP A 124 -12.19 6.58 19.57
C TRP A 124 -11.57 5.35 18.86
N VAL A 125 -12.21 4.18 18.92
CA VAL A 125 -11.76 2.97 18.23
C VAL A 125 -11.97 3.15 16.73
N PRO A 126 -10.95 2.87 15.88
CA PRO A 126 -11.07 3.03 14.43
C PRO A 126 -11.94 1.92 13.83
N GLU A 127 -13.24 2.12 13.83
CA GLU A 127 -14.26 1.12 13.44
C GLU A 127 -14.08 0.58 12.02
N GLU A 128 -13.58 1.38 11.08
CA GLU A 128 -13.34 0.96 9.70
C GLU A 128 -12.33 -0.19 9.57
N ILE A 129 -11.54 -0.45 10.60
CA ILE A 129 -10.63 -1.61 10.65
C ILE A 129 -11.43 -2.89 10.96
N PHE A 130 -12.50 -2.77 11.74
CA PHE A 130 -13.25 -3.90 12.29
C PHE A 130 -14.52 -4.22 11.51
N ILE A 131 -15.22 -3.21 10.97
CA ILE A 131 -16.48 -3.39 10.24
C ILE A 131 -16.39 -4.47 9.15
N PRO A 132 -15.37 -4.50 8.25
CA PRO A 132 -15.28 -5.55 7.24
C PRO A 132 -15.11 -6.95 7.85
N LYS A 133 -14.41 -7.07 8.99
CA LYS A 133 -14.24 -8.34 9.69
C LYS A 133 -15.55 -8.81 10.33
N ILE A 134 -16.29 -7.89 10.94
CA ILE A 134 -17.60 -8.15 11.52
C ILE A 134 -18.56 -8.61 10.42
N GLU A 135 -18.67 -7.89 9.32
CA GLU A 135 -19.54 -8.26 8.19
C GLU A 135 -19.15 -9.62 7.58
N ASN A 136 -17.84 -9.90 7.47
CA ASN A 136 -17.36 -11.20 6.99
C ASN A 136 -17.62 -12.35 7.96
N SER A 137 -17.83 -12.09 9.25
CA SER A 137 -18.17 -13.09 10.25
C SER A 137 -19.67 -13.41 10.32
N ILE A 138 -20.52 -12.56 9.71
CA ILE A 138 -21.97 -12.80 9.64
C ILE A 138 -22.23 -14.06 8.83
N ASN A 139 -23.12 -14.90 9.37
CA ASN A 139 -23.50 -16.16 8.74
C ASN A 139 -25.03 -16.37 8.81
N TYR A 140 -25.48 -17.49 8.30
CA TYR A 140 -26.90 -17.80 8.18
C TYR A 140 -27.62 -18.00 9.52
N ALA A 141 -26.88 -18.29 10.60
CA ALA A 141 -27.43 -18.44 11.95
C ALA A 141 -27.61 -17.10 12.68
N THR A 142 -27.07 -16.01 12.16
CA THR A 142 -27.21 -14.68 12.77
C THR A 142 -28.68 -14.27 12.77
N ASN A 143 -29.16 -13.76 13.90
CA ASN A 143 -30.56 -13.36 14.07
C ASN A 143 -30.92 -12.21 13.10
N PRO A 144 -32.01 -12.34 12.31
CA PRO A 144 -32.40 -11.31 11.34
C PRO A 144 -32.70 -9.94 11.95
N ASP A 145 -33.29 -9.86 13.13
CA ASP A 145 -33.60 -8.60 13.79
C ASP A 145 -32.30 -7.91 14.25
N GLU A 146 -31.33 -8.66 14.81
CA GLU A 146 -29.99 -8.12 15.14
C GLU A 146 -29.26 -7.61 13.89
N LEU A 147 -29.41 -8.30 12.75
CA LEU A 147 -28.81 -7.85 11.48
C LEU A 147 -29.40 -6.52 11.00
N VAL A 148 -30.72 -6.38 11.05
CA VAL A 148 -31.38 -5.12 10.66
C VAL A 148 -30.93 -4.01 11.60
N GLN A 149 -30.98 -4.23 12.92
CA GLN A 149 -30.51 -3.24 13.89
C GLN A 149 -29.05 -2.83 13.68
N TRP A 150 -28.16 -3.80 13.45
CA TRP A 150 -26.75 -3.53 13.18
C TRP A 150 -26.56 -2.66 11.93
N PHE A 151 -27.25 -2.99 10.83
CA PHE A 151 -27.11 -2.25 9.58
C PHE A 151 -27.87 -0.92 9.54
N ASP A 152 -28.82 -0.70 10.43
CA ASP A 152 -29.38 0.63 10.71
C ASP A 152 -28.36 1.53 11.41
N TYR A 153 -27.54 0.96 12.30
CA TYR A 153 -26.43 1.67 12.93
C TYR A 153 -25.27 1.89 11.94
N LYS A 154 -24.86 0.86 11.20
CA LYS A 154 -23.76 0.90 10.23
C LYS A 154 -24.20 0.29 8.90
N PRO A 155 -24.52 1.12 7.89
CA PRO A 155 -24.85 0.63 6.55
C PRO A 155 -23.78 -0.32 6.01
N PRO A 156 -24.17 -1.44 5.34
CA PRO A 156 -23.24 -2.48 4.94
C PRO A 156 -22.22 -1.98 3.91
N GLY A 157 -20.93 -2.17 4.21
CA GLY A 157 -19.81 -1.83 3.35
C GLY A 157 -19.45 -2.94 2.36
N THR A 158 -19.66 -4.20 2.72
CA THR A 158 -19.33 -5.37 1.89
C THR A 158 -20.55 -5.93 1.16
N ASN A 159 -20.31 -6.66 0.04
CA ASN A 159 -21.39 -7.38 -0.63
C ASN A 159 -22.00 -8.47 0.27
N ARG A 160 -21.18 -9.07 1.17
CA ARG A 160 -21.67 -10.03 2.16
C ARG A 160 -22.64 -9.36 3.14
N GLY A 161 -22.28 -8.19 3.69
CA GLY A 161 -23.17 -7.41 4.55
C GLY A 161 -24.47 -7.03 3.83
N LYS A 162 -24.38 -6.55 2.59
CA LYS A 162 -25.56 -6.20 1.77
C LYS A 162 -26.46 -7.42 1.51
N PHE A 163 -25.88 -8.60 1.26
CA PHE A 163 -26.62 -9.83 1.06
C PHE A 163 -27.37 -10.22 2.34
N PHE A 164 -26.69 -10.25 3.48
CA PHE A 164 -27.32 -10.66 4.73
C PHE A 164 -28.38 -9.65 5.22
N LEU A 165 -28.21 -8.34 5.00
CA LEU A 165 -29.26 -7.36 5.27
C LEU A 165 -30.51 -7.61 4.40
N LEU A 166 -30.32 -7.85 3.08
CA LEU A 166 -31.43 -8.16 2.21
C LEU A 166 -32.13 -9.47 2.61
N ASN A 167 -31.35 -10.52 2.90
CA ASN A 167 -31.85 -11.80 3.39
C ASN A 167 -32.65 -11.66 4.69
N ALA A 168 -32.13 -10.87 5.67
CA ALA A 168 -32.86 -10.58 6.90
C ALA A 168 -34.21 -9.88 6.64
N ASN A 169 -34.21 -8.87 5.78
CA ASN A 169 -35.44 -8.17 5.41
C ASN A 169 -36.47 -9.09 4.71
N ILE A 170 -36.01 -10.04 3.88
CA ILE A 170 -36.92 -11.03 3.27
C ILE A 170 -37.48 -11.96 4.36
N ARG A 171 -36.65 -12.49 5.22
CA ARG A 171 -37.08 -13.40 6.31
C ARG A 171 -38.04 -12.74 7.31
N LEU A 172 -37.87 -11.46 7.56
CA LEU A 172 -38.76 -10.64 8.41
C LEU A 172 -39.99 -10.08 7.64
N ARG A 173 -40.17 -10.45 6.38
CA ARG A 173 -41.22 -9.96 5.48
C ARG A 173 -41.23 -8.43 5.30
N LYS A 174 -40.09 -7.77 5.54
CA LYS A 174 -39.85 -6.34 5.26
C LYS A 174 -39.54 -6.05 3.81
N ALA A 175 -39.05 -7.09 3.09
CA ALA A 175 -38.83 -7.08 1.64
C ALA A 175 -39.61 -8.23 0.97
N ASP A 176 -40.34 -7.90 -0.10
CA ASP A 176 -41.18 -8.85 -0.82
C ASP A 176 -40.37 -9.54 -1.93
N ILE A 177 -40.02 -10.82 -1.72
CA ILE A 177 -39.25 -11.62 -2.66
C ILE A 177 -40.01 -11.92 -3.95
N SER A 178 -41.33 -11.70 -4.01
CA SER A 178 -42.10 -11.85 -5.26
C SER A 178 -41.75 -10.75 -6.28
N LYS A 179 -41.29 -9.60 -5.84
CA LYS A 179 -40.90 -8.46 -6.67
C LYS A 179 -39.58 -8.73 -7.39
N GLU A 180 -39.56 -8.52 -8.70
CA GLU A 180 -38.38 -8.78 -9.54
C GLU A 180 -37.18 -7.92 -9.16
N GLU A 181 -37.39 -6.71 -8.68
CA GLU A 181 -36.32 -5.85 -8.16
C GLU A 181 -35.55 -6.54 -7.01
N ILE A 182 -36.28 -7.10 -6.04
CA ILE A 182 -35.70 -7.79 -4.88
C ILE A 182 -34.96 -9.05 -5.34
N ARG A 183 -35.58 -9.85 -6.23
CA ARG A 183 -34.93 -11.02 -6.84
C ARG A 183 -33.63 -10.67 -7.57
N SER A 184 -33.69 -9.63 -8.40
CA SER A 184 -32.52 -9.16 -9.17
C SER A 184 -31.39 -8.73 -8.25
N LYS A 185 -31.70 -7.99 -7.18
CA LYS A 185 -30.74 -7.55 -6.17
C LYS A 185 -30.11 -8.74 -5.41
N LEU A 186 -30.95 -9.70 -4.99
CA LEU A 186 -30.48 -10.92 -4.32
C LEU A 186 -29.53 -11.73 -5.23
N ARG A 187 -29.93 -11.97 -6.49
CA ARG A 187 -29.10 -12.66 -7.49
C ARG A 187 -27.76 -11.96 -7.70
N SER A 188 -27.77 -10.62 -7.87
CA SER A 188 -26.55 -9.83 -8.08
C SER A 188 -25.59 -9.95 -6.92
N LEU A 189 -26.07 -9.81 -5.68
CA LEU A 189 -25.25 -9.94 -4.47
C LEU A 189 -24.71 -11.36 -4.30
N TRP A 190 -25.55 -12.38 -4.53
CA TRP A 190 -25.12 -13.78 -4.45
C TRP A 190 -24.01 -14.10 -5.46
N ARG A 191 -24.16 -13.69 -6.72
CA ARG A 191 -23.17 -13.93 -7.78
C ARG A 191 -21.79 -13.35 -7.48
N SER A 192 -21.75 -12.23 -6.77
CA SER A 192 -20.53 -11.45 -6.50
C SER A 192 -19.95 -11.62 -5.10
N THR A 193 -20.49 -12.54 -4.29
CA THR A 193 -20.06 -12.77 -2.91
C THR A 193 -19.56 -14.20 -2.75
N GLU A 194 -18.46 -14.38 -2.04
CA GLU A 194 -17.98 -15.68 -1.60
C GLU A 194 -18.54 -16.00 -0.22
N PHE A 195 -19.15 -17.18 -0.08
CA PHE A 195 -19.63 -17.71 1.19
C PHE A 195 -18.93 -19.03 1.49
N ASP A 196 -18.96 -19.44 2.75
CA ASP A 196 -18.56 -20.78 3.15
C ASP A 196 -19.58 -21.83 2.62
N SER A 197 -19.13 -23.08 2.47
CA SER A 197 -19.94 -24.14 1.85
C SER A 197 -21.30 -24.34 2.55
N SER A 198 -21.34 -24.26 3.89
CA SER A 198 -22.59 -24.45 4.66
C SER A 198 -23.59 -23.30 4.39
N THR A 199 -23.08 -22.07 4.35
CA THR A 199 -23.89 -20.88 4.01
C THR A 199 -24.43 -20.95 2.60
N GLU A 200 -23.59 -21.32 1.61
CA GLU A 200 -24.01 -21.46 0.21
C GLU A 200 -25.08 -22.53 0.01
N GLU A 201 -24.96 -23.67 0.69
CA GLU A 201 -25.96 -24.73 0.62
C GLU A 201 -27.32 -24.25 1.13
N LYS A 202 -27.36 -23.52 2.22
CA LYS A 202 -28.58 -22.93 2.74
C LYS A 202 -29.18 -21.90 1.80
N ILE A 203 -28.36 -21.02 1.20
CA ILE A 203 -28.80 -20.04 0.23
C ILE A 203 -29.43 -20.72 -0.99
N ILE A 204 -28.79 -21.76 -1.54
CA ILE A 204 -29.31 -22.49 -2.70
C ILE A 204 -30.63 -23.21 -2.33
N SER A 205 -30.69 -23.85 -1.18
CA SER A 205 -31.90 -24.55 -0.73
C SER A 205 -33.09 -23.60 -0.57
N GLU A 206 -32.85 -22.39 -0.03
CA GLU A 206 -33.91 -21.40 0.23
C GLU A 206 -34.36 -20.65 -1.03
N TYR A 207 -33.38 -20.36 -1.94
CA TYR A 207 -33.64 -19.50 -3.10
C TYR A 207 -33.49 -20.18 -4.45
N LYS A 208 -33.57 -21.53 -4.51
CA LYS A 208 -33.40 -22.31 -5.78
C LYS A 208 -34.28 -21.82 -6.91
N ASP A 209 -35.53 -21.42 -6.62
CA ASP A 209 -36.51 -20.96 -7.61
C ASP A 209 -36.32 -19.47 -7.98
N VAL A 210 -35.43 -18.78 -7.33
CA VAL A 210 -35.04 -17.39 -7.64
C VAL A 210 -33.84 -17.34 -8.58
N PHE A 211 -32.94 -18.32 -8.50
CA PHE A 211 -31.73 -18.35 -9.32
C PHE A 211 -31.98 -18.93 -10.69
N THR A 212 -31.60 -18.19 -11.72
CA THR A 212 -31.67 -18.63 -13.12
C THR A 212 -30.40 -19.44 -13.47
N VAL A 213 -30.46 -20.12 -14.62
CA VAL A 213 -29.29 -20.83 -15.20
C VAL A 213 -28.13 -19.85 -15.42
N ASP A 214 -28.41 -18.61 -15.85
CA ASP A 214 -27.41 -17.57 -16.05
C ASP A 214 -26.74 -17.17 -14.71
N ASP A 215 -27.50 -17.10 -13.63
CA ASP A 215 -26.98 -16.82 -12.30
C ASP A 215 -26.05 -17.93 -11.82
N LEU A 216 -26.41 -19.19 -12.02
CA LEU A 216 -25.56 -20.34 -11.69
C LEU A 216 -24.25 -20.30 -12.46
N LEU A 217 -24.30 -20.05 -13.78
CA LEU A 217 -23.10 -19.96 -14.62
C LEU A 217 -22.19 -18.80 -14.18
N LYS A 218 -22.75 -17.62 -13.91
CA LYS A 218 -22.00 -16.47 -13.40
C LYS A 218 -21.39 -16.71 -12.02
N LYS A 219 -22.11 -17.42 -11.15
CA LYS A 219 -21.58 -17.80 -9.84
C LYS A 219 -20.44 -18.83 -9.95
N ILE A 220 -20.60 -19.82 -10.84
CA ILE A 220 -19.54 -20.79 -11.15
C ILE A 220 -18.29 -20.05 -11.64
N ASP A 221 -18.43 -19.11 -12.58
CA ASP A 221 -17.33 -18.29 -13.07
C ASP A 221 -16.67 -17.49 -11.95
N PHE A 222 -17.45 -16.83 -11.13
CA PHE A 222 -16.94 -16.08 -9.97
C PHE A 222 -16.09 -16.97 -9.04
N LEU A 223 -16.58 -18.16 -8.69
CA LEU A 223 -15.88 -19.09 -7.82
C LEU A 223 -14.58 -19.63 -8.45
N ILE A 224 -14.61 -19.97 -9.73
CA ILE A 224 -13.44 -20.44 -10.47
C ILE A 224 -12.37 -19.33 -10.52
N TRP A 225 -12.76 -18.12 -10.87
CA TRP A 225 -11.87 -16.97 -10.88
C TRP A 225 -11.27 -16.65 -9.48
N ASN A 226 -11.99 -16.96 -8.41
CA ASN A 226 -11.52 -16.80 -7.02
C ASN A 226 -10.83 -18.04 -6.42
N ASN A 227 -10.45 -18.99 -7.31
CA ASN A 227 -9.70 -20.20 -6.94
C ASN A 227 -10.47 -21.14 -5.99
N ASN A 228 -11.80 -21.20 -6.14
CA ASN A 228 -12.68 -22.11 -5.41
C ASN A 228 -13.40 -23.10 -6.38
N PRO A 229 -12.64 -23.98 -7.10
CA PRO A 229 -13.22 -24.90 -8.07
C PRO A 229 -14.03 -26.03 -7.42
N ALA A 230 -13.77 -26.37 -6.16
CA ALA A 230 -14.48 -27.44 -5.48
C ALA A 230 -15.96 -27.11 -5.30
N PHE A 231 -16.26 -25.90 -4.83
CA PHE A 231 -17.64 -25.46 -4.67
C PHE A 231 -18.31 -25.15 -6.04
N ALA A 232 -17.56 -24.57 -6.98
CA ALA A 232 -18.03 -24.38 -8.36
C ALA A 232 -18.48 -25.70 -9.01
N GLN A 233 -17.77 -26.81 -8.74
CA GLN A 233 -18.17 -28.14 -9.22
C GLN A 233 -19.50 -28.60 -8.61
N LYS A 234 -19.70 -28.36 -7.32
CA LYS A 234 -20.96 -28.68 -6.64
C LYS A 234 -22.13 -27.92 -7.27
N LEU A 235 -21.93 -26.61 -7.52
CA LEU A 235 -22.92 -25.79 -8.21
C LEU A 235 -23.24 -26.29 -9.63
N ALA A 236 -22.26 -26.79 -10.35
CA ALA A 236 -22.47 -27.30 -11.72
C ALA A 236 -23.44 -28.50 -11.78
N THR A 237 -23.63 -29.22 -10.67
CA THR A 237 -24.63 -30.32 -10.60
C THR A 237 -26.08 -29.83 -10.72
N PHE A 238 -26.35 -28.57 -10.34
CA PHE A 238 -27.66 -27.93 -10.45
C PHE A 238 -27.96 -27.41 -11.87
N LEU A 239 -26.96 -27.39 -12.77
CA LEU A 239 -27.18 -26.95 -14.15
C LEU A 239 -27.95 -28.01 -14.94
N PRO A 240 -28.91 -27.60 -15.80
CA PRO A 240 -29.51 -28.48 -16.80
C PRO A 240 -28.45 -29.11 -17.70
N SER A 241 -28.68 -30.34 -18.16
CA SER A 241 -27.71 -31.16 -18.92
C SER A 241 -27.04 -30.42 -20.08
N LYS A 242 -27.80 -29.61 -20.84
CA LYS A 242 -27.29 -28.85 -22.00
C LYS A 242 -26.24 -27.78 -21.66
N TYR A 243 -26.18 -27.28 -20.39
CA TYR A 243 -25.22 -26.25 -19.96
C TYR A 243 -24.01 -26.83 -19.22
N ARG A 244 -24.07 -28.11 -18.80
CA ARG A 244 -22.97 -28.76 -18.05
C ARG A 244 -21.64 -28.80 -18.81
N PRO A 245 -21.59 -29.04 -20.14
CA PRO A 245 -20.33 -29.15 -20.88
C PRO A 245 -19.48 -27.88 -20.76
N LEU A 246 -20.09 -26.68 -20.78
CA LEU A 246 -19.38 -25.42 -20.65
C LEU A 246 -18.75 -25.26 -19.25
N ALA A 247 -19.49 -25.60 -18.20
CA ALA A 247 -18.96 -25.58 -16.84
C ALA A 247 -17.88 -26.66 -16.64
N THR A 248 -18.04 -27.82 -17.25
CA THR A 248 -17.10 -28.96 -17.13
C THR A 248 -15.72 -28.61 -17.66
N SER A 249 -15.60 -27.97 -18.84
CA SER A 249 -14.30 -27.57 -19.39
C SER A 249 -13.60 -26.53 -18.54
N LYS A 250 -14.33 -25.53 -18.01
CA LYS A 250 -13.79 -24.56 -17.09
C LYS A 250 -13.29 -25.18 -15.78
N LEU A 251 -14.08 -26.09 -15.20
CA LEU A 251 -13.73 -26.80 -13.98
C LEU A 251 -12.53 -27.73 -14.17
N GLU A 252 -12.42 -28.39 -15.32
CA GLU A 252 -11.23 -29.17 -15.65
C GLU A 252 -9.99 -28.29 -15.70
N VAL A 253 -10.07 -27.16 -16.41
CA VAL A 253 -8.95 -26.21 -16.51
C VAL A 253 -8.63 -25.57 -15.15
N ALA A 254 -9.62 -25.31 -14.30
CA ALA A 254 -9.39 -24.77 -12.97
C ALA A 254 -8.65 -25.76 -12.06
N LYS A 255 -8.93 -27.05 -12.16
CA LYS A 255 -8.27 -28.13 -11.42
C LYS A 255 -6.93 -28.54 -12.04
N HIS A 256 -6.86 -28.56 -13.35
CA HIS A 256 -5.74 -29.01 -14.17
C HIS A 256 -5.32 -27.91 -15.15
N PRO A 257 -4.68 -26.82 -14.63
CA PRO A 257 -4.31 -25.66 -15.46
C PRO A 257 -3.46 -26.03 -16.68
N GLU A 258 -2.62 -27.07 -16.56
CA GLU A 258 -1.78 -27.58 -17.63
C GLU A 258 -2.59 -28.06 -18.85
N ARG A 259 -3.87 -28.41 -18.69
CA ARG A 259 -4.74 -28.88 -19.76
C ARG A 259 -5.44 -27.77 -20.54
N ALA A 260 -5.25 -26.50 -20.17
CA ALA A 260 -5.89 -25.37 -20.84
C ALA A 260 -5.59 -25.29 -22.33
N TYR A 261 -4.47 -25.86 -22.81
CA TYR A 261 -4.12 -25.92 -24.23
C TYR A 261 -5.15 -26.70 -25.09
N LYS A 262 -5.83 -27.68 -24.49
CA LYS A 262 -6.88 -28.45 -25.18
C LYS A 262 -8.09 -27.61 -25.61
N TYR A 263 -8.29 -26.52 -24.87
CA TYR A 263 -9.45 -25.63 -25.02
C TYR A 263 -9.09 -24.23 -25.53
N TRP A 264 -7.86 -24.04 -26.04
CA TRP A 264 -7.40 -22.72 -26.50
C TRP A 264 -8.29 -22.08 -27.56
N GLY A 265 -8.90 -22.89 -28.45
CA GLY A 265 -9.87 -22.43 -29.44
C GLY A 265 -11.22 -21.95 -28.87
N SER A 266 -11.47 -22.15 -27.58
CA SER A 266 -12.65 -21.62 -26.89
C SER A 266 -12.61 -20.09 -26.82
N ASN A 267 -13.79 -19.46 -26.96
CA ASN A 267 -13.92 -18.02 -26.68
C ASN A 267 -14.03 -17.70 -25.20
N ASP A 268 -13.90 -18.69 -24.31
CA ASP A 268 -13.98 -18.49 -22.87
C ASP A 268 -12.78 -17.75 -22.32
N GLU A 269 -13.06 -16.67 -21.62
CA GLU A 269 -12.04 -15.76 -21.10
C GLU A 269 -11.17 -16.38 -20.00
N PHE A 270 -11.76 -17.21 -19.11
CA PHE A 270 -11.03 -17.89 -18.05
C PHE A 270 -10.04 -18.91 -18.63
N ILE A 271 -10.47 -19.70 -19.60
CA ILE A 271 -9.63 -20.71 -20.27
C ILE A 271 -8.44 -20.03 -20.96
N LYS A 272 -8.68 -18.94 -21.70
CA LYS A 272 -7.63 -18.13 -22.32
C LYS A 272 -6.65 -17.58 -21.29
N TYR A 273 -7.16 -17.05 -20.17
CA TYR A 273 -6.34 -16.54 -19.08
C TYR A 273 -5.42 -17.62 -18.49
N ILE A 274 -5.98 -18.80 -18.16
CA ILE A 274 -5.18 -19.89 -17.59
C ILE A 274 -4.12 -20.39 -18.57
N TYR A 275 -4.48 -20.54 -19.84
CA TYR A 275 -3.53 -20.94 -20.89
C TYR A 275 -2.35 -19.97 -20.97
N LEU A 276 -2.63 -18.68 -21.12
CA LEU A 276 -1.56 -17.65 -21.19
C LEU A 276 -0.79 -17.53 -19.90
N ARG A 277 -1.45 -17.67 -18.74
CA ARG A 277 -0.77 -17.70 -17.44
C ARG A 277 0.21 -18.88 -17.32
N ASN A 278 -0.11 -20.03 -17.89
CA ASN A 278 0.81 -21.16 -17.92
C ASN A 278 1.97 -20.90 -18.87
N LEU A 279 1.71 -20.39 -20.06
CA LEU A 279 2.77 -19.98 -21.00
C LEU A 279 3.71 -18.96 -20.38
N SER A 280 3.22 -18.02 -19.57
CA SER A 280 4.05 -17.01 -18.92
C SER A 280 5.12 -17.57 -17.99
N LYS A 281 5.01 -18.85 -17.59
CA LYS A 281 5.99 -19.52 -16.74
C LYS A 281 7.10 -20.25 -17.53
N THR A 282 6.85 -20.55 -18.79
CA THR A 282 7.71 -21.42 -19.59
C THR A 282 8.16 -20.78 -20.89
N LYS A 283 7.31 -20.01 -21.56
CA LYS A 283 7.57 -19.49 -22.89
C LYS A 283 6.97 -18.10 -23.10
N VAL A 284 7.72 -17.07 -22.72
CA VAL A 284 7.36 -15.67 -22.99
C VAL A 284 8.09 -15.24 -24.28
N ASP A 285 7.43 -15.38 -25.42
CA ASP A 285 7.94 -15.05 -26.75
C ASP A 285 7.03 -14.04 -27.49
N LYS A 286 7.38 -13.75 -28.75
CA LYS A 286 6.57 -12.85 -29.60
C LYS A 286 5.14 -13.32 -29.80
N ASN A 287 4.89 -14.63 -29.85
CA ASN A 287 3.54 -15.17 -30.02
C ASN A 287 2.72 -14.99 -28.74
N PHE A 288 3.34 -15.17 -27.57
CA PHE A 288 2.72 -14.85 -26.28
C PHE A 288 2.33 -13.37 -26.20
N ILE A 289 3.22 -12.45 -26.59
CA ILE A 289 2.96 -11.01 -26.63
C ILE A 289 1.77 -10.71 -27.56
N LYS A 290 1.79 -11.20 -28.81
CA LYS A 290 0.69 -11.00 -29.77
C LYS A 290 -0.64 -11.53 -29.25
N SER A 291 -0.62 -12.69 -28.58
CA SER A 291 -1.84 -13.24 -27.98
C SER A 291 -2.40 -12.32 -26.90
N LEU A 292 -1.54 -11.71 -26.07
CA LEU A 292 -1.99 -10.76 -25.04
C LEU A 292 -2.47 -9.41 -25.61
N GLU A 293 -1.89 -8.94 -26.72
CA GLU A 293 -2.34 -7.72 -27.41
C GLU A 293 -3.77 -7.89 -27.94
N SER A 294 -4.12 -9.08 -28.43
CA SER A 294 -5.46 -9.36 -28.96
C SER A 294 -6.55 -9.49 -27.90
N ILE A 295 -6.18 -9.62 -26.61
CA ILE A 295 -7.15 -9.77 -25.52
C ILE A 295 -7.68 -8.41 -25.06
N GLN A 296 -9.00 -8.26 -25.12
CA GLN A 296 -9.75 -7.18 -24.49
C GLN A 296 -10.55 -7.77 -23.32
N PRO A 297 -10.08 -7.64 -22.08
CA PRO A 297 -10.75 -8.21 -20.94
C PRO A 297 -12.17 -7.66 -20.76
N LYS A 298 -13.11 -8.53 -20.37
CA LYS A 298 -14.48 -8.14 -20.02
C LYS A 298 -14.71 -8.12 -18.50
N GLY A 299 -13.69 -8.50 -17.73
CA GLY A 299 -13.69 -8.55 -16.28
C GLY A 299 -12.34 -9.01 -15.75
N ASN A 300 -12.24 -9.16 -14.41
CA ASN A 300 -10.99 -9.59 -13.76
C ASN A 300 -9.75 -8.80 -14.22
N TYR A 301 -9.93 -7.51 -14.47
CA TYR A 301 -8.94 -6.60 -15.09
C TYR A 301 -7.59 -6.60 -14.40
N GLU A 302 -7.53 -6.68 -13.05
CA GLU A 302 -6.27 -6.75 -12.32
C GLU A 302 -5.48 -8.05 -12.60
N LYS A 303 -6.19 -9.18 -12.77
CA LYS A 303 -5.55 -10.45 -13.10
C LYS A 303 -4.96 -10.39 -14.50
N TRP A 304 -5.72 -9.85 -15.45
CA TRP A 304 -5.25 -9.62 -16.82
C TRP A 304 -4.10 -8.63 -16.87
N TRP A 305 -4.17 -7.55 -16.10
CA TRP A 305 -3.06 -6.59 -16.04
C TRP A 305 -1.77 -7.24 -15.53
N LYS A 306 -1.83 -8.06 -14.49
CA LYS A 306 -0.65 -8.83 -14.02
C LYS A 306 -0.03 -9.66 -15.12
N LEU A 307 -0.84 -10.27 -15.98
CA LEU A 307 -0.39 -11.08 -17.08
C LEU A 307 0.14 -10.23 -18.26
N LYS A 308 -0.59 -9.16 -18.64
CA LYS A 308 -0.13 -8.19 -19.65
C LYS A 308 1.20 -7.53 -19.24
N ASN A 309 1.41 -7.28 -17.94
CA ASN A 309 2.67 -6.70 -17.45
C ASN A 309 3.88 -7.65 -17.67
N ILE A 310 3.68 -8.97 -17.61
CA ILE A 310 4.75 -9.94 -17.98
C ILE A 310 5.12 -9.75 -19.46
N GLY A 311 4.15 -9.73 -20.35
CA GLY A 311 4.38 -9.47 -21.78
C GLY A 311 5.00 -8.10 -22.04
N PHE A 312 4.54 -7.04 -21.32
CA PHE A 312 5.10 -5.70 -21.38
C PHE A 312 6.60 -5.70 -21.02
N ARG A 313 6.99 -6.39 -19.96
CA ARG A 313 8.41 -6.46 -19.55
C ARG A 313 9.25 -7.19 -20.58
N GLU A 314 8.72 -8.23 -21.19
CA GLU A 314 9.42 -8.95 -22.25
C GLU A 314 9.53 -8.11 -23.53
N ALA A 315 8.47 -7.42 -23.94
CA ALA A 315 8.54 -6.48 -25.05
C ALA A 315 9.57 -5.38 -24.82
N LEU A 316 9.64 -4.85 -23.58
CA LEU A 316 10.65 -3.86 -23.18
C LEU A 316 12.06 -4.44 -23.24
N ASN A 317 12.28 -5.67 -22.77
CA ASN A 317 13.57 -6.37 -22.85
C ASN A 317 14.04 -6.53 -24.29
N ASN A 318 13.12 -6.83 -25.20
CA ASN A 318 13.36 -6.99 -26.63
C ASN A 318 13.42 -5.66 -27.39
N LYS A 319 13.25 -4.52 -26.70
CA LYS A 319 13.16 -3.18 -27.28
C LYS A 319 12.01 -3.01 -28.29
N ASP A 320 10.99 -3.85 -28.21
CA ASP A 320 9.76 -3.72 -28.97
C ASP A 320 8.79 -2.77 -28.24
N PHE A 321 9.08 -1.48 -28.41
CA PHE A 321 8.36 -0.43 -27.67
C PHE A 321 6.91 -0.26 -28.16
N GLN A 322 6.64 -0.62 -29.43
CA GLN A 322 5.26 -0.57 -29.93
C GLN A 322 4.41 -1.69 -29.30
N ALA A 323 4.91 -2.90 -29.23
CA ALA A 323 4.22 -4.00 -28.53
C ALA A 323 4.09 -3.69 -27.03
N ALA A 324 5.13 -3.14 -26.39
CA ALA A 324 5.04 -2.69 -25.01
C ALA A 324 3.91 -1.67 -24.81
N TYR A 325 3.79 -0.68 -25.69
CA TYR A 325 2.70 0.30 -25.65
C TYR A 325 1.33 -0.36 -25.85
N ASN A 326 1.17 -1.22 -26.85
CA ASN A 326 -0.09 -1.88 -27.16
C ASN A 326 -0.62 -2.70 -25.97
N LEU A 327 0.27 -3.35 -25.22
CA LEU A 327 -0.11 -4.13 -24.03
C LEU A 327 -0.67 -3.26 -22.88
N THR A 328 -0.40 -1.96 -22.87
CA THR A 328 -0.97 -1.03 -21.89
C THR A 328 -2.36 -0.52 -22.29
N GLN A 329 -2.81 -0.82 -23.50
CA GLN A 329 -4.10 -0.37 -23.99
C GLN A 329 -5.22 -1.35 -23.56
N HIS A 330 -6.44 -0.83 -23.51
CA HIS A 330 -7.65 -1.64 -23.24
C HIS A 330 -7.52 -2.54 -21.99
N HIS A 331 -6.91 -2.00 -20.92
CA HIS A 331 -6.74 -2.77 -19.68
C HIS A 331 -8.03 -2.87 -18.85
N GLY A 332 -9.02 -2.00 -19.06
CA GLY A 332 -10.32 -2.02 -18.37
C GLY A 332 -10.28 -1.59 -16.90
N LEU A 333 -9.13 -1.15 -16.39
CA LEU A 333 -8.96 -0.66 -15.03
C LEU A 333 -9.41 0.81 -14.93
N GLU A 334 -10.04 1.20 -13.82
CA GLU A 334 -10.55 2.56 -13.60
C GLU A 334 -9.83 3.28 -12.46
N ALA A 335 -9.36 2.54 -11.46
CA ALA A 335 -8.71 3.09 -10.28
C ALA A 335 -7.74 2.06 -9.65
N GLY A 336 -7.02 2.48 -8.60
CA GLY A 336 -6.14 1.61 -7.85
C GLY A 336 -4.71 1.54 -8.38
N ALA A 337 -3.91 0.64 -7.77
CA ALA A 337 -2.49 0.51 -8.09
C ALA A 337 -2.24 -0.04 -9.50
N ALA A 338 -3.06 -1.01 -9.92
CA ALA A 338 -2.95 -1.61 -11.25
C ALA A 338 -3.29 -0.60 -12.37
N PHE A 339 -4.32 0.23 -12.16
CA PHE A 339 -4.64 1.35 -13.05
C PHE A 339 -3.47 2.33 -13.16
N ALA A 340 -2.95 2.79 -12.01
CA ALA A 340 -1.82 3.72 -11.99
C ALA A 340 -0.58 3.16 -12.70
N ASP A 341 -0.33 1.85 -12.58
CA ASP A 341 0.77 1.19 -13.28
C ASP A 341 0.53 1.13 -14.79
N ALA A 342 -0.68 0.76 -15.23
CA ALA A 342 -1.03 0.63 -16.64
C ALA A 342 -0.90 1.98 -17.37
N GLU A 343 -1.53 3.02 -16.83
CA GLU A 343 -1.47 4.37 -17.37
C GLU A 343 -0.05 4.92 -17.35
N TRP A 344 0.68 4.70 -16.26
CA TRP A 344 2.05 5.17 -16.20
C TRP A 344 2.96 4.50 -17.23
N TYR A 345 2.86 3.18 -17.43
CA TYR A 345 3.68 2.48 -18.43
C TYR A 345 3.32 2.93 -19.86
N GLY A 346 2.03 3.11 -20.16
CA GLY A 346 1.59 3.62 -21.45
C GLY A 346 2.18 5.00 -21.74
N GLY A 347 2.02 5.93 -20.79
CA GLY A 347 2.57 7.27 -20.92
C GLY A 347 4.10 7.31 -21.01
N TRP A 348 4.79 6.50 -20.21
CA TRP A 348 6.25 6.44 -20.19
C TRP A 348 6.83 5.91 -21.51
N ILE A 349 6.28 4.83 -22.06
CA ILE A 349 6.68 4.30 -23.36
C ILE A 349 6.38 5.29 -24.47
N ALA A 350 5.20 5.91 -24.45
CA ALA A 350 4.81 6.92 -25.44
C ALA A 350 5.79 8.10 -25.45
N LEU A 351 6.17 8.62 -24.28
CA LEU A 351 7.06 9.79 -24.17
C LEU A 351 8.51 9.44 -24.50
N GLU A 352 9.08 8.46 -23.79
CA GLU A 352 10.53 8.25 -23.80
C GLU A 352 11.00 7.42 -24.99
N PHE A 353 10.17 6.52 -25.52
CA PHE A 353 10.59 5.61 -26.59
C PHE A 353 9.88 5.87 -27.92
N LEU A 354 8.56 6.13 -27.92
CA LEU A 354 7.81 6.43 -29.15
C LEU A 354 7.83 7.93 -29.52
N LYS A 355 8.37 8.79 -28.66
CA LYS A 355 8.50 10.23 -28.86
C LYS A 355 7.16 10.93 -29.17
N ASN A 356 6.10 10.45 -28.56
CA ASN A 356 4.74 10.98 -28.72
C ASN A 356 4.24 11.59 -27.40
N PRO A 357 4.46 12.90 -27.17
CA PRO A 357 4.06 13.56 -25.93
C PRO A 357 2.54 13.64 -25.75
N ASP A 358 1.75 13.73 -26.83
CA ASP A 358 0.30 13.81 -26.74
C ASP A 358 -0.32 12.50 -26.23
N LYS A 359 0.14 11.36 -26.73
CA LYS A 359 -0.22 10.05 -26.18
C LYS A 359 0.20 9.92 -24.70
N ALA A 360 1.37 10.43 -24.34
CA ALA A 360 1.85 10.40 -22.97
C ALA A 360 0.95 11.23 -22.03
N ILE A 361 0.55 12.42 -22.45
CA ILE A 361 -0.38 13.30 -21.71
C ILE A 361 -1.72 12.58 -21.50
N ALA A 362 -2.25 11.91 -22.55
CA ALA A 362 -3.50 11.19 -22.51
C ALA A 362 -3.52 10.06 -21.46
N HIS A 363 -2.35 9.48 -21.13
CA HIS A 363 -2.19 8.51 -20.07
C HIS A 363 -1.93 9.12 -18.68
N PHE A 364 -1.01 10.08 -18.59
CA PHE A 364 -0.63 10.62 -17.29
C PHE A 364 -1.70 11.49 -16.64
N LEU A 365 -2.58 12.14 -17.43
CA LEU A 365 -3.65 12.98 -16.89
C LEU A 365 -4.70 12.14 -16.14
N PRO A 366 -5.30 11.08 -16.71
CA PRO A 366 -6.19 10.19 -15.97
C PRO A 366 -5.51 9.54 -14.76
N MET A 367 -4.23 9.16 -14.87
CA MET A 367 -3.47 8.67 -13.73
C MET A 367 -3.45 9.68 -12.59
N TYR A 368 -3.18 10.96 -12.88
CA TYR A 368 -3.17 11.99 -11.86
C TYR A 368 -4.57 12.18 -11.23
N GLU A 369 -5.61 12.20 -12.04
CA GLU A 369 -6.99 12.46 -11.58
C GLU A 369 -7.54 11.33 -10.73
N ASN A 370 -7.32 10.08 -11.13
CA ASN A 370 -7.95 8.91 -10.50
C ASN A 370 -7.08 8.21 -9.44
N THR A 371 -5.93 8.80 -9.05
CA THR A 371 -5.11 8.28 -7.94
C THR A 371 -5.15 9.22 -6.74
N LYS A 372 -5.01 8.65 -5.52
CA LYS A 372 -5.07 9.40 -4.26
C LYS A 372 -3.70 9.48 -3.55
N LEU A 373 -2.84 8.50 -3.75
CA LEU A 373 -1.57 8.39 -3.03
C LEU A 373 -0.53 9.41 -3.53
N ALA A 374 0.20 10.03 -2.61
CA ALA A 374 1.23 11.01 -2.88
C ALA A 374 2.27 10.53 -3.91
N ASN A 375 2.71 9.27 -3.81
CA ASN A 375 3.65 8.68 -4.76
C ASN A 375 3.09 8.63 -6.20
N SER A 376 1.84 8.23 -6.38
CA SER A 376 1.19 8.16 -7.70
C SER A 376 0.93 9.56 -8.26
N LYS A 377 0.42 10.47 -7.41
CA LYS A 377 0.18 11.88 -7.77
C LYS A 377 1.47 12.57 -8.22
N SER A 378 2.54 12.48 -7.43
CA SER A 378 3.82 13.10 -7.76
C SER A 378 4.44 12.52 -9.03
N LYS A 379 4.35 11.18 -9.20
CA LYS A 379 4.84 10.49 -10.40
C LYS A 379 4.11 10.96 -11.64
N ALA A 380 2.78 10.96 -11.63
CA ALA A 380 1.96 11.43 -12.75
C ALA A 380 2.24 12.91 -13.08
N ALA A 381 2.29 13.79 -12.06
CA ALA A 381 2.54 15.21 -12.25
C ALA A 381 3.95 15.50 -12.81
N TYR A 382 4.98 14.81 -12.34
CA TYR A 382 6.34 14.94 -12.88
C TYR A 382 6.40 14.53 -14.36
N TRP A 383 5.81 13.40 -14.70
CA TRP A 383 5.81 12.90 -16.08
C TRP A 383 4.89 13.73 -17.00
N LEU A 384 3.79 14.31 -16.48
CA LEU A 384 3.00 15.32 -17.20
C LEU A 384 3.84 16.56 -17.52
N ALA A 385 4.61 17.06 -16.53
CA ALA A 385 5.50 18.19 -16.76
C ALA A 385 6.49 17.90 -17.89
N ARG A 386 7.10 16.72 -17.88
CA ARG A 386 8.02 16.29 -18.94
C ARG A 386 7.35 16.15 -20.31
N ALA A 387 6.13 15.61 -20.34
CA ALA A 387 5.37 15.46 -21.58
C ALA A 387 4.98 16.80 -22.16
N TYR A 388 4.50 17.75 -21.34
CA TYR A 388 4.23 19.12 -21.80
C TYR A 388 5.49 19.88 -22.22
N PHE A 389 6.62 19.65 -21.55
CA PHE A 389 7.91 20.20 -21.98
C PHE A 389 8.31 19.67 -23.36
N ALA A 390 8.18 18.37 -23.60
CA ALA A 390 8.44 17.75 -24.90
C ALA A 390 7.48 18.27 -26.02
N ALA A 391 6.22 18.57 -25.64
CA ALA A 391 5.23 19.19 -26.50
C ALA A 391 5.44 20.71 -26.68
N LYS A 392 6.56 21.27 -26.14
CA LYS A 392 6.91 22.71 -26.19
C LYS A 392 5.88 23.63 -25.47
N ASN A 393 5.06 23.10 -24.60
CA ASN A 393 4.13 23.87 -23.77
C ASN A 393 4.76 24.13 -22.38
N LEU A 394 5.59 25.19 -22.33
CA LEU A 394 6.38 25.52 -21.13
C LEU A 394 5.51 25.97 -19.94
N GLU A 395 4.38 26.62 -20.20
CA GLU A 395 3.45 27.06 -19.18
C GLU A 395 2.87 25.86 -18.42
N LYS A 396 2.30 24.89 -19.14
CA LYS A 396 1.76 23.66 -18.53
C LYS A 396 2.87 22.80 -17.90
N ALA A 397 4.05 22.74 -18.51
CA ALA A 397 5.18 22.05 -17.92
C ALA A 397 5.54 22.62 -16.53
N THR A 398 5.66 23.95 -16.44
CA THR A 398 5.93 24.66 -15.17
C THR A 398 4.83 24.43 -14.15
N PHE A 399 3.56 24.48 -14.57
CA PHE A 399 2.41 24.18 -13.70
C PHE A 399 2.52 22.77 -13.09
N TRP A 400 2.80 21.76 -13.91
CA TRP A 400 2.86 20.38 -13.46
C TRP A 400 4.11 20.07 -12.60
N TYR A 401 5.26 20.68 -12.91
CA TYR A 401 6.42 20.64 -12.01
C TYR A 401 6.08 21.21 -10.63
N LYS A 402 5.39 22.36 -10.58
CA LYS A 402 4.93 22.94 -9.31
C LYS A 402 3.97 22.00 -8.57
N LYS A 403 3.06 21.31 -9.28
CA LYS A 403 2.17 20.31 -8.67
C LYS A 403 2.95 19.13 -8.10
N ALA A 404 3.90 18.57 -8.84
CA ALA A 404 4.74 17.47 -8.38
C ALA A 404 5.59 17.87 -7.17
N SER A 405 6.15 19.08 -7.16
CA SER A 405 7.02 19.58 -6.09
C SER A 405 6.32 19.76 -4.73
N MET A 406 4.99 19.71 -4.67
CA MET A 406 4.24 19.70 -3.41
C MET A 406 4.44 18.42 -2.61
N TYR A 407 4.84 17.33 -3.26
CA TYR A 407 5.03 16.02 -2.64
C TYR A 407 6.49 15.77 -2.25
N THR A 408 7.03 16.59 -1.35
CA THR A 408 8.45 16.66 -0.99
C THR A 408 9.05 15.39 -0.39
N SER A 409 8.20 14.46 0.11
CA SER A 409 8.62 13.15 0.62
C SER A 409 8.80 12.08 -0.44
N THR A 410 8.48 12.39 -1.72
CA THR A 410 8.47 11.41 -2.79
C THR A 410 9.60 11.64 -3.78
N PHE A 411 10.08 10.56 -4.40
CA PHE A 411 11.15 10.60 -5.40
C PHE A 411 10.88 11.62 -6.52
N TYR A 412 9.68 11.58 -7.10
CA TYR A 412 9.33 12.49 -8.21
C TYR A 412 9.04 13.92 -7.75
N GLY A 413 8.56 14.10 -6.53
CA GLY A 413 8.43 15.42 -5.93
C GLY A 413 9.79 16.08 -5.69
N GLN A 414 10.77 15.31 -5.22
CA GLN A 414 12.15 15.79 -5.02
C GLN A 414 12.87 16.05 -6.34
N LEU A 415 12.64 15.23 -7.38
CA LEU A 415 13.13 15.54 -8.74
C LEU A 415 12.57 16.85 -9.26
N SER A 416 11.26 17.05 -9.09
CA SER A 416 10.63 18.32 -9.50
C SER A 416 11.18 19.54 -8.76
N LEU A 417 11.47 19.39 -7.47
CA LEU A 417 12.12 20.45 -6.68
C LEU A 417 13.55 20.69 -7.16
N ALA A 418 14.28 19.65 -7.51
CA ALA A 418 15.64 19.79 -8.02
C ALA A 418 15.68 20.54 -9.35
N GLU A 419 14.77 20.24 -10.27
CA GLU A 419 14.68 20.91 -11.58
C GLU A 419 14.17 22.34 -11.47
N SER A 420 13.22 22.65 -10.57
CA SER A 420 12.59 23.97 -10.48
C SER A 420 13.24 24.92 -9.48
N ARG A 421 13.91 24.41 -8.43
CA ARG A 421 14.41 25.19 -7.29
C ARG A 421 15.76 24.72 -6.76
N GLY A 422 16.47 23.87 -7.46
CA GLY A 422 17.77 23.31 -7.07
C GLY A 422 17.70 22.22 -6.01
N GLY A 423 16.52 21.86 -5.50
CA GLY A 423 16.32 20.76 -4.55
C GLY A 423 15.49 21.10 -3.32
N VAL A 424 15.56 20.23 -2.31
CA VAL A 424 14.79 20.30 -1.06
C VAL A 424 15.51 21.16 -0.04
N ARG A 425 14.77 22.02 0.68
CA ARG A 425 15.26 22.82 1.79
C ARG A 425 14.52 22.46 3.07
N TYR A 426 15.15 22.62 4.21
CA TYR A 426 14.56 22.31 5.52
C TYR A 426 13.23 23.07 5.76
N ASN A 427 13.18 24.35 5.37
CA ASN A 427 11.98 25.18 5.51
C ASN A 427 10.77 24.72 4.67
N TYR A 428 10.98 23.86 3.66
CA TYR A 428 9.84 23.25 2.94
C TYR A 428 9.04 22.27 3.80
N PHE A 429 9.64 21.77 4.86
CA PHE A 429 8.98 20.91 5.83
C PHE A 429 8.32 21.70 6.96
N ASP A 430 8.81 22.92 7.23
CA ASP A 430 8.24 23.84 8.23
C ASP A 430 7.23 24.84 7.63
N GLY A 431 7.18 24.97 6.31
CA GLY A 431 6.80 26.18 5.59
C GLY A 431 5.33 26.40 5.28
N ASN A 432 4.38 25.64 5.79
CA ASN A 432 2.97 26.01 5.67
C ASN A 432 2.41 26.32 7.07
N GLN A 433 2.44 27.61 7.46
CA GLN A 433 1.94 28.08 8.76
C GLN A 433 0.47 27.73 8.99
N GLU A 434 -0.33 27.61 7.92
CA GLU A 434 -1.73 27.19 8.01
C GLU A 434 -1.87 25.68 8.35
N LEU A 435 -0.97 24.83 7.84
CA LEU A 435 -0.94 23.41 8.18
C LEU A 435 -0.30 23.15 9.56
N ASN A 436 0.42 24.13 10.12
CA ASN A 436 1.03 24.04 11.44
C ASN A 436 0.06 24.41 12.57
N LYS A 437 -1.03 25.11 12.28
CA LYS A 437 -2.08 25.37 13.28
C LYS A 437 -2.79 24.05 13.57
N SER A 438 -2.72 23.63 14.85
CA SER A 438 -3.55 22.53 15.32
C SER A 438 -5.03 22.99 15.20
N LEU A 439 -5.75 22.44 14.22
CA LEU A 439 -7.21 22.57 14.10
C LEU A 439 -7.90 21.55 15.02
N SER A 440 -7.12 20.69 15.70
CA SER A 440 -7.61 19.61 16.55
C SER A 440 -8.30 20.15 17.79
N THR A 441 -9.51 19.68 18.04
CA THR A 441 -10.23 19.87 19.28
C THR A 441 -9.57 19.08 20.42
N GLN A 442 -9.91 19.40 21.67
CA GLN A 442 -9.45 18.60 22.81
C GLN A 442 -9.92 17.13 22.68
N ALA A 443 -11.16 16.93 22.18
CA ALA A 443 -11.71 15.60 21.94
C ALA A 443 -10.88 14.80 20.90
N ASP A 444 -10.39 15.43 19.83
CA ASP A 444 -9.52 14.77 18.84
C ASP A 444 -8.18 14.35 19.44
N LYS A 445 -7.61 15.20 20.34
CA LYS A 445 -6.38 14.90 21.07
C LYS A 445 -6.56 13.73 22.02
N ASP A 446 -7.68 13.67 22.76
CA ASP A 446 -7.98 12.60 23.71
C ASP A 446 -8.21 11.27 22.97
N LYS A 447 -8.93 11.29 21.84
CA LYS A 447 -9.07 10.12 20.96
C LYS A 447 -7.71 9.64 20.47
N THR A 448 -6.88 10.56 19.98
CA THR A 448 -5.53 10.24 19.49
C THR A 448 -4.67 9.62 20.57
N LYS A 449 -4.75 10.14 21.80
CA LYS A 449 -4.01 9.59 22.94
C LYS A 449 -4.39 8.13 23.20
N LYS A 450 -5.69 7.79 23.22
CA LYS A 450 -6.17 6.41 23.38
C LYS A 450 -5.71 5.50 22.23
N ILE A 451 -5.76 6.00 20.98
CA ILE A 451 -5.30 5.24 19.79
C ILE A 451 -3.78 4.98 19.84
N VAL A 452 -2.99 5.99 20.19
CA VAL A 452 -1.54 5.87 20.34
C VAL A 452 -1.19 4.85 21.43
N LEU A 453 -1.89 4.91 22.56
CA LEU A 453 -1.70 3.98 23.67
C LEU A 453 -2.09 2.53 23.29
N LEU A 454 -3.20 2.36 22.57
CA LEU A 454 -3.61 1.05 22.06
C LEU A 454 -2.55 0.48 21.11
N ALA A 455 -2.09 1.25 20.14
CA ALA A 455 -1.05 0.82 19.20
C ALA A 455 0.25 0.44 19.93
N TYR A 456 0.62 1.22 20.96
CA TYR A 456 1.76 0.94 21.82
C TYR A 456 1.70 -0.46 22.47
N TYR A 457 0.61 -0.77 23.18
CA TYR A 457 0.47 -2.06 23.86
C TYR A 457 0.33 -3.22 22.87
N LEU A 458 -0.41 -3.03 21.79
CA LEU A 458 -0.55 -4.05 20.75
C LEU A 458 0.78 -4.42 20.11
N PHE A 459 1.60 -3.41 19.81
CA PHE A 459 2.92 -3.66 19.23
C PHE A 459 3.84 -4.41 20.20
N LYS A 460 3.86 -4.02 21.49
CA LYS A 460 4.61 -4.73 22.54
C LYS A 460 4.12 -6.17 22.74
N ALA A 461 2.84 -6.41 22.56
CA ALA A 461 2.24 -7.75 22.60
C ALA A 461 2.41 -8.53 21.28
N ASN A 462 3.22 -8.07 20.35
CA ASN A 462 3.47 -8.67 19.03
C ASN A 462 2.28 -8.71 18.06
N TYR A 463 1.21 -7.91 18.28
CA TYR A 463 0.14 -7.65 17.32
C TYR A 463 0.53 -6.54 16.33
N LYS A 464 1.70 -6.69 15.70
CA LYS A 464 2.31 -5.64 14.88
C LYS A 464 1.38 -5.17 13.75
N MET A 465 0.71 -6.09 13.04
CA MET A 465 -0.18 -5.73 11.92
C MET A 465 -1.39 -4.93 12.38
N LEU A 466 -2.01 -5.30 13.50
CA LEU A 466 -3.13 -4.53 14.05
C LEU A 466 -2.65 -3.15 14.53
N ALA A 467 -1.50 -3.08 15.19
CA ALA A 467 -0.90 -1.81 15.61
C ALA A 467 -0.64 -0.89 14.41
N TYR A 468 -0.11 -1.41 13.29
CA TYR A 468 0.10 -0.63 12.06
C TYR A 468 -1.23 -0.14 11.45
N ASN A 469 -2.25 -0.99 11.36
CA ASN A 469 -3.57 -0.60 10.86
C ASN A 469 -4.19 0.53 11.70
N ILE A 470 -4.00 0.47 13.03
CA ILE A 470 -4.46 1.51 13.96
C ILE A 470 -3.68 2.80 13.78
N ILE A 471 -2.35 2.74 13.59
CA ILE A 471 -1.51 3.90 13.31
C ILE A 471 -1.91 4.58 12.00
N ASP A 472 -2.25 3.82 10.97
CA ASP A 472 -2.69 4.35 9.66
C ASP A 472 -4.00 5.12 9.74
N HIS A 473 -4.77 4.95 10.81
CA HIS A 473 -5.98 5.72 11.06
C HIS A 473 -5.68 7.11 11.61
N ILE A 474 -4.63 7.28 12.42
CA ILE A 474 -4.32 8.55 13.10
C ILE A 474 -4.30 9.75 12.14
N PRO A 475 -3.63 9.70 10.97
CA PRO A 475 -3.64 10.83 10.04
C PRO A 475 -5.00 11.14 9.42
N LYS A 476 -6.01 10.26 9.54
CA LYS A 476 -7.38 10.50 9.07
C LYS A 476 -8.20 11.34 10.05
N LEU A 477 -7.75 11.46 11.29
CA LEU A 477 -8.31 12.40 12.26
C LEU A 477 -7.96 13.84 11.87
N HIS A 478 -8.75 14.81 12.33
CA HIS A 478 -8.53 16.22 12.05
C HIS A 478 -7.38 16.79 12.89
N LEU A 479 -6.17 16.18 12.77
CA LEU A 479 -4.98 16.57 13.51
C LEU A 479 -4.09 17.48 12.68
N GLY A 480 -3.50 18.46 13.36
CA GLY A 480 -2.42 19.25 12.79
C GLY A 480 -1.09 18.48 12.78
N ARG A 481 -0.12 18.97 12.01
CA ARG A 481 1.23 18.40 11.94
C ARG A 481 1.90 18.27 13.33
N VAL A 482 1.69 19.23 14.20
CA VAL A 482 2.30 19.25 15.55
C VAL A 482 1.87 18.05 16.38
N ASP A 483 0.57 17.70 16.33
CA ASP A 483 0.03 16.56 17.08
C ASP A 483 0.55 15.23 16.52
N LEU A 484 0.67 15.11 15.19
CA LEU A 484 1.24 13.95 14.52
C LEU A 484 2.74 13.78 14.83
N GLU A 485 3.51 14.89 14.85
CA GLU A 485 4.93 14.86 15.26
C GLU A 485 5.08 14.43 16.71
N ALA A 486 4.21 14.91 17.62
CA ALA A 486 4.24 14.52 19.02
C ALA A 486 3.98 13.01 19.19
N ALA A 487 3.02 12.43 18.46
CA ALA A 487 2.76 11.01 18.48
C ALA A 487 3.94 10.19 17.92
N ALA A 488 4.51 10.61 16.79
CA ALA A 488 5.69 9.95 16.22
C ALA A 488 6.90 10.03 17.16
N PHE A 489 7.11 11.18 17.80
CA PHE A 489 8.17 11.38 18.78
C PHE A 489 8.00 10.50 20.02
N PHE A 490 6.77 10.34 20.53
CA PHE A 490 6.46 9.43 21.62
C PHE A 490 6.92 8.00 21.32
N PHE A 491 6.58 7.46 20.15
CA PHE A 491 7.00 6.12 19.74
C PHE A 491 8.52 6.01 19.61
N ASN A 492 9.16 7.01 18.99
CA ASN A 492 10.61 7.01 18.80
C ASN A 492 11.36 7.06 20.13
N LYS A 493 10.93 7.90 21.09
CA LYS A 493 11.52 8.02 22.43
C LYS A 493 11.42 6.71 23.23
N ARG A 494 10.39 5.91 22.99
CA ARG A 494 10.15 4.61 23.64
C ARG A 494 10.71 3.40 22.90
N ASP A 495 11.59 3.65 21.95
CA ASP A 495 12.22 2.63 21.09
C ASP A 495 11.24 1.82 20.22
N LEU A 496 10.02 2.34 20.03
CA LEU A 496 9.03 1.82 19.10
C LEU A 496 9.13 2.53 17.74
N ARG A 497 10.37 2.65 17.25
CA ARG A 497 10.68 3.30 15.97
C ARG A 497 9.84 2.80 14.78
N PRO A 498 9.47 1.50 14.70
CA PRO A 498 8.60 1.02 13.62
C PRO A 498 7.25 1.73 13.56
N LEU A 499 6.63 2.02 14.71
CA LEU A 499 5.35 2.76 14.76
C LEU A 499 5.54 4.24 14.38
N ALA A 500 6.62 4.86 14.81
CA ALA A 500 6.95 6.24 14.42
C ALA A 500 7.14 6.37 12.90
N VAL A 501 7.87 5.43 12.31
CA VAL A 501 8.13 5.38 10.86
C VAL A 501 6.83 5.15 10.08
N GLU A 502 5.96 4.23 10.55
CA GLU A 502 4.69 3.95 9.90
C GLU A 502 3.75 5.15 9.94
N LEU A 503 3.63 5.81 11.10
CA LEU A 503 2.89 7.07 11.22
C LEU A 503 3.41 8.13 10.24
N GLY A 504 4.73 8.24 10.08
CA GLY A 504 5.34 9.15 9.12
C GLY A 504 5.02 8.82 7.67
N LYS A 505 5.00 7.53 7.30
CA LYS A 505 4.62 7.08 5.95
C LYS A 505 3.14 7.37 5.66
N SER A 506 2.27 7.07 6.61
CA SER A 506 0.84 7.31 6.52
C SER A 506 0.51 8.81 6.42
N SER A 507 1.18 9.63 7.24
CA SER A 507 1.03 11.10 7.23
C SER A 507 1.53 11.74 5.92
N ALA A 508 2.55 11.16 5.30
CA ALA A 508 3.09 11.65 4.03
C ALA A 508 2.06 11.60 2.88
N ASN A 509 1.09 10.68 2.92
CA ASN A 509 -0.02 10.63 1.97
C ASN A 509 -0.95 11.86 2.08
N ARG A 510 -0.91 12.57 3.20
CA ARG A 510 -1.61 13.84 3.46
C ARG A 510 -0.69 15.06 3.35
N SER A 511 0.48 14.90 2.75
CA SER A 511 1.51 15.94 2.59
C SER A 511 2.14 16.41 3.92
N PHE A 512 1.99 15.66 5.02
CA PHE A 512 2.69 15.92 6.27
C PHE A 512 3.98 15.09 6.35
N ILE A 513 5.12 15.75 6.47
CA ILE A 513 6.39 15.06 6.70
C ILE A 513 6.79 15.26 8.16
N LEU A 514 6.79 14.15 8.90
CA LEU A 514 7.11 14.11 10.33
C LEU A 514 8.62 13.88 10.52
N ILE A 515 9.41 14.93 10.33
CA ILE A 515 10.88 14.80 10.30
C ILE A 515 11.44 14.38 11.66
N LYS A 516 10.99 15.01 12.73
CA LYS A 516 11.59 14.82 14.06
C LYS A 516 11.24 13.48 14.69
N GLY A 517 9.99 13.05 14.54
CA GLY A 517 9.50 11.80 15.13
C GLY A 517 9.75 10.57 14.25
N ALA A 518 9.48 10.69 12.95
CA ALA A 518 9.40 9.56 12.05
C ALA A 518 10.67 9.27 11.23
N TYR A 519 11.75 10.02 11.43
CA TYR A 519 13.07 9.76 10.83
C TYR A 519 14.14 9.56 11.93
N PRO A 520 14.23 8.37 12.54
CA PRO A 520 15.21 8.09 13.58
C PRO A 520 16.65 8.26 13.07
N THR A 521 17.48 9.01 13.81
CA THR A 521 18.90 9.27 13.48
C THR A 521 19.88 8.75 14.53
N ASN A 522 19.37 8.31 15.69
CA ASN A 522 20.15 7.85 16.85
C ASN A 522 20.63 6.39 16.70
N VAL A 523 21.20 6.09 15.54
CA VAL A 523 21.81 4.81 15.22
C VAL A 523 23.31 4.99 15.03
N ARG A 524 24.10 4.15 15.70
CA ARG A 524 25.56 4.15 15.58
C ARG A 524 25.97 3.38 14.33
N ILE A 525 26.53 4.08 13.35
CA ILE A 525 27.17 3.48 12.17
C ILE A 525 28.69 3.56 12.39
N VAL A 526 29.37 2.44 12.30
CA VAL A 526 30.82 2.34 12.58
C VAL A 526 31.54 1.94 11.30
N ASN A 527 32.74 2.50 11.09
CA ASN A 527 33.62 2.16 9.96
C ASN A 527 33.00 2.31 8.57
N SER A 528 32.11 3.30 8.41
CA SER A 528 31.40 3.55 7.17
C SER A 528 32.21 4.43 6.21
N LYS A 529 32.20 4.08 4.93
CA LYS A 529 32.82 4.85 3.83
C LYS A 529 31.82 5.74 3.10
N LEU A 530 30.54 5.45 3.24
CA LEU A 530 29.45 6.15 2.57
C LEU A 530 28.73 7.11 3.49
N PRO A 531 27.94 8.05 2.98
CA PRO A 531 27.17 8.97 3.81
C PRO A 531 26.24 8.23 4.78
N LYS A 532 26.21 8.66 6.06
CA LYS A 532 25.32 8.10 7.10
C LYS A 532 23.85 8.07 6.64
N ALA A 533 23.44 9.04 5.82
CA ALA A 533 22.11 9.12 5.23
C ALA A 533 21.71 7.86 4.45
N LEU A 534 22.64 7.22 3.73
CA LEU A 534 22.38 5.98 3.00
C LEU A 534 22.02 4.82 3.94
N TYR A 535 22.82 4.60 4.98
CA TYR A 535 22.60 3.49 5.90
C TYR A 535 21.26 3.64 6.64
N LEU A 536 20.94 4.86 7.08
CA LEU A 536 19.64 5.16 7.70
C LEU A 536 18.48 4.97 6.74
N ALA A 537 18.63 5.38 5.48
CA ALA A 537 17.62 5.19 4.45
C ALA A 537 17.39 3.69 4.15
N VAL A 538 18.45 2.89 4.13
CA VAL A 538 18.37 1.43 3.97
C VAL A 538 17.68 0.80 5.18
N ILE A 539 18.10 1.10 6.41
CA ILE A 539 17.44 0.59 7.63
C ILE A 539 15.94 0.93 7.65
N ARG A 540 15.60 2.17 7.30
CA ARG A 540 14.20 2.60 7.19
C ARG A 540 13.42 1.78 6.17
N GLN A 541 14.02 1.50 5.02
CA GLN A 541 13.35 0.76 3.94
C GLN A 541 13.25 -0.73 4.22
N GLU A 542 14.24 -1.32 4.89
CA GLU A 542 14.31 -2.76 5.18
C GLU A 542 13.40 -3.19 6.33
N SER A 543 13.41 -2.44 7.43
CA SER A 543 12.79 -2.89 8.68
C SER A 543 11.90 -1.87 9.38
N ASN A 544 11.77 -0.65 8.88
CA ASN A 544 11.22 0.48 9.66
C ASN A 544 11.94 0.67 11.01
N PHE A 545 13.21 0.30 11.12
CA PHE A 545 13.98 0.25 12.37
C PHE A 545 13.51 -0.82 13.37
N ASP A 546 12.82 -1.87 12.93
CA ASP A 546 12.50 -3.03 13.75
C ASP A 546 13.70 -4.00 13.78
N HIS A 547 14.42 -4.05 14.91
CA HIS A 547 15.54 -4.96 15.06
C HIS A 547 15.13 -6.45 15.11
N LEU A 548 13.85 -6.74 15.38
CA LEU A 548 13.27 -8.08 15.36
C LEU A 548 12.60 -8.42 14.02
N ALA A 549 12.77 -7.58 13.00
CA ALA A 549 12.15 -7.82 11.71
C ALA A 549 12.63 -9.14 11.09
N PHE A 550 11.68 -9.92 10.60
CA PHE A 550 11.90 -11.19 9.91
C PHE A 550 11.03 -11.24 8.65
N SER A 551 11.66 -11.45 7.50
CA SER A 551 10.92 -11.55 6.24
C SER A 551 10.51 -13.00 5.94
N SER A 552 9.50 -13.19 5.08
CA SER A 552 9.08 -14.51 4.60
C SER A 552 10.20 -15.28 3.87
N ALA A 553 11.19 -14.56 3.31
CA ALA A 553 12.37 -15.13 2.67
C ALA A 553 13.49 -15.48 3.67
N GLY A 554 13.32 -15.15 4.96
CA GLY A 554 14.30 -15.43 6.01
C GLY A 554 15.33 -14.32 6.26
N ALA A 555 15.18 -13.14 5.68
CA ALA A 555 16.01 -11.98 5.99
C ALA A 555 15.74 -11.47 7.41
N ARG A 556 16.78 -10.97 8.12
CA ARG A 556 16.69 -10.67 9.57
C ARG A 556 17.29 -9.33 9.97
N GLY A 557 16.68 -8.71 10.97
CA GLY A 557 17.17 -7.55 11.69
C GLY A 557 17.03 -6.23 10.94
N LEU A 558 17.66 -5.19 11.46
CA LEU A 558 17.54 -3.81 10.99
C LEU A 558 17.81 -3.62 9.50
N MET A 559 18.84 -4.31 8.98
CA MET A 559 19.25 -4.22 7.59
C MET A 559 18.86 -5.45 6.75
N GLN A 560 17.97 -6.29 7.26
CA GLN A 560 17.37 -7.44 6.57
C GLN A 560 18.37 -8.30 5.81
N LEU A 561 19.40 -8.76 6.51
CA LEU A 561 20.42 -9.60 5.88
C LEU A 561 19.94 -11.04 5.76
N MET A 562 20.11 -11.61 4.57
CA MET A 562 19.91 -13.05 4.34
C MET A 562 20.92 -13.87 5.14
N PRO A 563 20.55 -15.03 5.71
CA PRO A 563 21.45 -15.83 6.56
C PRO A 563 22.80 -16.14 5.93
N LYS A 564 22.82 -16.51 4.65
CA LYS A 564 24.05 -16.79 3.91
C LYS A 564 24.97 -15.56 3.82
N THR A 565 24.42 -14.41 3.50
CA THR A 565 25.15 -13.14 3.41
C THR A 565 25.66 -12.74 4.79
N ALA A 566 24.82 -12.84 5.82
CA ALA A 566 25.21 -12.53 7.20
C ALA A 566 26.34 -13.40 7.72
N SER A 567 26.35 -14.71 7.39
CA SER A 567 27.41 -15.65 7.77
C SER A 567 28.76 -15.31 7.11
N VAL A 568 28.76 -15.03 5.81
CA VAL A 568 29.98 -14.63 5.09
C VAL A 568 30.58 -13.35 5.67
N LEU A 569 29.73 -12.36 5.97
CA LEU A 569 30.15 -11.09 6.57
C LEU A 569 30.65 -11.28 8.01
N ALA A 570 30.00 -12.14 8.81
CA ALA A 570 30.44 -12.46 10.15
C ALA A 570 31.85 -13.05 10.17
N SER A 571 32.11 -14.01 9.28
CA SER A 571 33.45 -14.61 9.13
C SER A 571 34.50 -13.56 8.73
N LYS A 572 34.19 -12.71 7.76
CA LYS A 572 35.07 -11.62 7.31
C LYS A 572 35.37 -10.59 8.40
N LEU A 573 34.39 -10.30 9.24
CA LEU A 573 34.49 -9.34 10.35
C LEU A 573 34.98 -9.98 11.65
N ARG A 574 35.31 -11.29 11.64
CA ARG A 574 35.70 -12.08 12.81
C ARG A 574 34.67 -12.03 13.95
N LEU A 575 33.38 -12.00 13.57
CA LEU A 575 32.23 -12.06 14.51
C LEU A 575 31.79 -13.52 14.71
N PRO A 576 31.23 -13.88 15.87
CA PRO A 576 30.61 -15.20 16.08
C PRO A 576 29.52 -15.48 15.02
N LYS A 577 29.48 -16.75 14.51
CA LYS A 577 28.63 -17.10 13.35
C LYS A 577 27.13 -16.90 13.60
N ASP A 578 26.63 -17.22 14.79
CA ASP A 578 25.20 -17.40 15.03
C ASP A 578 24.58 -16.47 16.07
N ALA A 579 25.36 -15.71 16.83
CA ALA A 579 24.90 -15.03 18.01
C ALA A 579 24.07 -13.74 17.76
N TYR A 580 23.98 -13.21 16.53
CA TYR A 580 23.62 -11.80 16.37
C TYR A 580 22.73 -11.48 15.16
N ALA A 581 21.83 -12.39 14.78
CA ALA A 581 20.87 -12.07 13.71
C ALA A 581 20.02 -10.85 14.04
N TYR A 582 19.70 -10.70 15.32
CA TYR A 582 18.83 -9.64 15.87
C TYR A 582 19.59 -8.62 16.75
N ASP A 583 20.89 -8.80 17.00
CA ASP A 583 21.70 -7.76 17.65
C ASP A 583 21.81 -6.56 16.72
N PRO A 584 21.30 -5.37 17.16
CA PRO A 584 21.26 -4.19 16.29
C PRO A 584 22.65 -3.76 15.80
N ASN A 585 23.67 -3.80 16.66
CA ASN A 585 25.01 -3.32 16.32
C ASN A 585 25.72 -4.26 15.34
N ALA A 586 25.65 -5.57 15.60
CA ALA A 586 26.23 -6.56 14.71
C ALA A 586 25.50 -6.61 13.35
N ASN A 587 24.18 -6.43 13.34
CA ASN A 587 23.39 -6.37 12.10
C ASN A 587 23.75 -5.14 11.27
N ILE A 588 23.86 -3.97 11.89
CA ILE A 588 24.27 -2.73 11.23
C ILE A 588 25.72 -2.83 10.72
N LEU A 589 26.64 -3.33 11.53
CA LEU A 589 28.04 -3.49 11.10
C LEU A 589 28.16 -4.40 9.86
N LYS A 590 27.47 -5.53 9.84
CA LYS A 590 27.44 -6.42 8.67
C LYS A 590 26.78 -5.75 7.46
N GLY A 591 25.62 -5.13 7.65
CA GLY A 591 24.88 -4.50 6.54
C GLY A 591 25.60 -3.29 5.95
N SER A 592 26.20 -2.44 6.79
CA SER A 592 27.01 -1.31 6.32
C SER A 592 28.25 -1.78 5.57
N THR A 593 28.97 -2.79 6.08
CA THR A 593 30.09 -3.40 5.39
C THR A 593 29.68 -3.96 4.01
N TYR A 594 28.51 -4.57 3.92
CA TYR A 594 28.01 -5.08 2.63
C TYR A 594 27.71 -3.95 1.63
N LEU A 595 27.07 -2.87 2.08
CA LEU A 595 26.86 -1.68 1.24
C LEU A 595 28.17 -1.06 0.76
N ASP A 596 29.18 -0.95 1.63
CA ASP A 596 30.50 -0.44 1.27
C ASP A 596 31.19 -1.31 0.23
N GLN A 597 31.06 -2.64 0.32
CA GLN A 597 31.58 -3.58 -0.67
C GLN A 597 30.90 -3.43 -2.03
N LEU A 598 29.56 -3.31 -2.02
CA LEU A 598 28.78 -3.11 -3.25
C LEU A 598 29.14 -1.76 -3.91
N TYR A 599 29.31 -0.70 -3.12
CA TYR A 599 29.70 0.58 -3.67
C TYR A 599 31.14 0.54 -4.22
N SER A 600 32.05 -0.13 -3.54
CA SER A 600 33.42 -0.33 -4.05
C SER A 600 33.43 -1.13 -5.36
N GLN A 601 32.47 -2.04 -5.55
CA GLN A 601 32.33 -2.83 -6.78
C GLN A 601 31.74 -2.00 -7.93
N TYR A 602 30.73 -1.17 -7.66
CA TYR A 602 29.97 -0.50 -8.71
C TYR A 602 30.37 0.95 -8.94
N GLY A 603 30.88 1.65 -7.92
CA GLY A 603 31.17 3.09 -7.97
C GLY A 603 29.95 3.95 -8.36
N ASN A 604 28.74 3.46 -8.04
CA ASN A 604 27.49 4.13 -8.41
C ASN A 604 26.39 3.79 -7.41
N MET A 605 25.68 4.81 -6.95
CA MET A 605 24.67 4.69 -5.91
C MET A 605 23.44 3.86 -6.37
N ILE A 606 22.96 4.07 -7.59
CA ILE A 606 21.80 3.34 -8.13
C ILE A 606 22.08 1.84 -8.18
N LEU A 607 23.25 1.47 -8.72
CA LEU A 607 23.67 0.07 -8.83
C LEU A 607 23.90 -0.56 -7.46
N THR A 608 24.47 0.18 -6.51
CA THR A 608 24.70 -0.24 -5.13
C THR A 608 23.39 -0.58 -4.43
N ILE A 609 22.43 0.36 -4.46
CA ILE A 609 21.12 0.19 -3.82
C ILE A 609 20.35 -0.97 -4.50
N ALA A 610 20.37 -1.05 -5.83
CA ALA A 610 19.74 -2.14 -6.56
C ALA A 610 20.38 -3.51 -6.24
N ALA A 611 21.71 -3.57 -6.12
CA ALA A 611 22.43 -4.79 -5.79
C ALA A 611 22.22 -5.25 -4.35
N TYR A 612 22.03 -4.33 -3.43
CA TYR A 612 21.70 -4.66 -2.05
C TYR A 612 20.37 -5.43 -1.96
N ASN A 613 19.34 -4.96 -2.66
CA ASN A 613 18.01 -5.58 -2.64
C ASN A 613 17.90 -6.82 -3.54
N ALA A 614 18.36 -6.74 -4.78
CA ALA A 614 18.17 -7.81 -5.78
C ALA A 614 19.37 -8.76 -5.93
N GLY A 615 20.49 -8.41 -5.33
CA GLY A 615 21.75 -9.12 -5.49
C GLY A 615 22.57 -8.68 -6.73
N PRO A 616 23.90 -8.76 -6.65
CA PRO A 616 24.80 -8.27 -7.70
C PRO A 616 24.62 -8.98 -9.05
N GLY A 617 24.28 -10.27 -9.05
CA GLY A 617 24.08 -11.03 -10.29
C GLY A 617 22.92 -10.52 -11.15
N ASN A 618 21.83 -10.07 -10.53
CA ASN A 618 20.70 -9.45 -11.26
C ASN A 618 21.09 -8.09 -11.82
N VAL A 619 21.79 -7.27 -11.04
CA VAL A 619 22.24 -5.94 -11.49
C VAL A 619 23.17 -6.05 -12.69
N GLN A 620 24.11 -7.01 -12.70
CA GLN A 620 24.97 -7.26 -13.85
C GLN A 620 24.18 -7.61 -15.12
N LYS A 621 23.13 -8.44 -14.98
CA LYS A 621 22.23 -8.77 -16.10
C LYS A 621 21.51 -7.51 -16.62
N TRP A 622 21.03 -6.64 -15.72
CA TRP A 622 20.31 -5.41 -16.10
C TRP A 622 21.22 -4.38 -16.76
N VAL A 623 22.46 -4.25 -16.27
CA VAL A 623 23.47 -3.40 -16.92
C VAL A 623 23.77 -3.88 -18.35
N LYS A 624 23.89 -5.21 -18.54
CA LYS A 624 24.10 -5.79 -19.88
C LYS A 624 22.90 -5.55 -20.80
N LEU A 625 21.68 -5.61 -20.27
CA LEU A 625 20.44 -5.53 -21.05
C LEU A 625 20.07 -4.07 -21.39
N PHE A 626 20.15 -3.18 -20.41
CA PHE A 626 19.64 -1.80 -20.50
C PHE A 626 20.75 -0.74 -20.60
N GLY A 627 22.01 -1.15 -20.58
CA GLY A 627 23.16 -0.23 -20.59
C GLY A 627 23.63 0.12 -19.18
N ASP A 628 24.76 0.80 -19.10
CA ASP A 628 25.44 1.14 -17.84
C ASP A 628 25.04 2.55 -17.37
N PRO A 629 24.31 2.68 -16.25
CA PRO A 629 23.84 3.99 -15.76
C PRO A 629 24.97 4.95 -15.35
N ARG A 630 26.20 4.46 -15.14
CA ARG A 630 27.37 5.31 -14.85
C ARG A 630 27.70 6.27 -16.01
N LYS A 631 27.32 5.88 -17.22
CA LYS A 631 27.56 6.63 -18.47
C LYS A 631 26.35 7.41 -18.96
N MET A 632 25.27 7.45 -18.16
CA MET A 632 23.99 8.01 -18.55
C MET A 632 23.77 9.41 -17.95
N SER A 633 23.03 10.25 -18.68
CA SER A 633 22.49 11.50 -18.12
C SER A 633 21.47 11.22 -17.00
N VAL A 634 21.15 12.23 -16.19
CA VAL A 634 20.20 12.09 -15.07
C VAL A 634 18.87 11.48 -15.53
N ILE A 635 18.30 11.95 -16.63
CA ILE A 635 17.04 11.42 -17.14
C ILE A 635 17.17 9.97 -17.64
N GLN A 636 18.27 9.64 -18.27
CA GLN A 636 18.53 8.26 -18.67
C GLN A 636 18.71 7.34 -17.47
N LYS A 637 19.30 7.82 -16.37
CA LYS A 637 19.38 7.08 -15.09
C LYS A 637 17.99 6.86 -14.48
N ILE A 638 17.10 7.86 -14.53
CA ILE A 638 15.70 7.74 -14.08
C ILE A 638 14.99 6.66 -14.92
N ASN A 639 15.13 6.71 -16.25
CA ASN A 639 14.59 5.71 -17.15
C ASN A 639 15.18 4.32 -16.86
N TRP A 640 16.48 4.22 -16.61
CA TRP A 640 17.14 2.96 -16.25
C TRP A 640 16.54 2.34 -14.97
N ILE A 641 16.30 3.15 -13.94
CA ILE A 641 15.62 2.69 -12.72
C ILE A 641 14.25 2.09 -13.06
N GLU A 642 13.50 2.70 -13.96
CA GLU A 642 12.16 2.23 -14.35
C GLU A 642 12.20 0.99 -15.27
N THR A 643 13.33 0.73 -15.95
CA THR A 643 13.52 -0.53 -16.70
C THR A 643 13.79 -1.73 -15.79
N ILE A 644 14.20 -1.55 -14.53
CA ILE A 644 14.47 -2.66 -13.60
C ILE A 644 13.26 -3.63 -13.60
N PRO A 645 13.45 -4.92 -13.94
CA PRO A 645 12.34 -5.86 -14.10
C PRO A 645 11.56 -6.10 -12.79
N PHE A 646 12.26 -6.16 -11.66
CA PHE A 646 11.66 -6.40 -10.35
C PHE A 646 11.01 -5.11 -9.83
N SER A 647 9.68 -5.12 -9.71
CA SER A 647 8.90 -3.97 -9.22
C SER A 647 9.33 -3.57 -7.79
N GLU A 648 9.66 -4.54 -6.97
CA GLU A 648 10.17 -4.33 -5.61
C GLU A 648 11.47 -3.55 -5.65
N THR A 649 12.48 -4.00 -6.39
CA THR A 649 13.78 -3.35 -6.49
C THR A 649 13.68 -1.95 -7.12
N ARG A 650 12.83 -1.80 -8.12
CA ARG A 650 12.56 -0.51 -8.77
C ARG A 650 12.01 0.52 -7.78
N ASN A 651 11.09 0.11 -6.93
CA ASN A 651 10.54 0.96 -5.87
C ASN A 651 11.53 1.16 -4.72
N TYR A 652 12.28 0.12 -4.37
CA TYR A 652 13.31 0.17 -3.34
C TYR A 652 14.37 1.24 -3.64
N VAL A 653 14.92 1.25 -4.85
CA VAL A 653 15.91 2.26 -5.28
C VAL A 653 15.37 3.67 -5.10
N LYS A 654 14.14 3.94 -5.56
CA LYS A 654 13.51 5.25 -5.43
C LYS A 654 13.28 5.63 -3.96
N LYS A 655 12.80 4.68 -3.15
CA LYS A 655 12.53 4.89 -1.71
C LYS A 655 13.79 5.16 -0.90
N VAL A 656 14.88 4.44 -1.17
CA VAL A 656 16.16 4.71 -0.51
C VAL A 656 16.68 6.09 -0.88
N LEU A 657 16.68 6.44 -2.18
CA LEU A 657 17.15 7.75 -2.64
C LEU A 657 16.35 8.92 -2.06
N GLU A 658 15.01 8.85 -2.04
CA GLU A 658 14.17 9.91 -1.46
C GLU A 658 14.41 10.06 0.04
N ASN A 659 14.58 8.96 0.78
CA ASN A 659 14.89 9.00 2.20
C ASN A 659 16.31 9.52 2.48
N MET A 660 17.28 9.21 1.60
CA MET A 660 18.64 9.77 1.72
C MET A 660 18.63 11.29 1.71
N VAL A 661 17.85 11.94 0.83
CA VAL A 661 17.74 13.40 0.78
C VAL A 661 17.28 13.96 2.12
N ILE A 662 16.27 13.34 2.74
CA ILE A 662 15.72 13.79 4.02
C ILE A 662 16.73 13.57 5.14
N TYR A 663 17.37 12.40 5.22
CA TYR A 663 18.39 12.13 6.22
C TYR A 663 19.63 13.02 6.07
N ASP A 664 20.10 13.27 4.84
CA ASP A 664 21.24 14.16 4.60
C ASP A 664 20.94 15.58 5.07
N MET A 665 19.73 16.05 4.83
CA MET A 665 19.27 17.36 5.30
C MET A 665 19.21 17.44 6.84
N MET A 666 18.81 16.34 7.52
CA MET A 666 18.74 16.31 8.99
C MET A 666 20.11 16.20 9.66
N LEU A 667 21.02 15.44 9.08
CA LEU A 667 22.34 15.16 9.65
C LEU A 667 23.33 16.29 9.47
N VAL A 668 23.16 17.09 8.43
CA VAL A 668 24.02 18.23 8.11
C VAL A 668 23.16 19.49 8.09
N PRO A 669 22.88 20.11 9.25
CA PRO A 669 22.11 21.33 9.33
C PRO A 669 22.89 22.48 8.69
N SER A 670 22.79 22.61 7.41
CA SER A 670 23.23 23.79 6.65
C SER A 670 22.03 24.34 5.93
N HIS A 671 21.98 25.66 5.72
CA HIS A 671 20.91 26.30 4.95
C HIS A 671 20.93 25.91 3.45
N ASN A 672 21.80 24.99 3.07
CA ASN A 672 21.99 24.58 1.69
C ASN A 672 20.88 23.63 1.23
N THR A 673 20.48 23.80 0.00
CA THR A 673 19.54 22.95 -0.71
C THR A 673 20.12 21.53 -0.87
N ARG A 674 19.32 20.49 -0.64
CA ARG A 674 19.69 19.10 -0.90
C ARG A 674 18.98 18.63 -2.17
N SER A 675 19.77 18.18 -3.14
CA SER A 675 19.25 17.72 -4.43
C SER A 675 19.35 16.20 -4.53
N ILE A 676 18.25 15.56 -4.92
CA ILE A 676 18.23 14.13 -5.23
C ILE A 676 19.13 13.82 -6.44
N ILE A 677 19.32 14.79 -7.34
CA ILE A 677 20.19 14.66 -8.51
C ILE A 677 21.62 14.34 -8.09
N LYS A 678 22.12 14.97 -7.01
CA LYS A 678 23.45 14.68 -6.47
C LYS A 678 23.62 13.18 -6.16
N PHE A 679 22.61 12.54 -5.59
CA PHE A 679 22.66 11.10 -5.26
C PHE A 679 22.48 10.19 -6.50
N LEU A 680 21.83 10.68 -7.53
CA LEU A 680 21.76 9.99 -8.83
C LEU A 680 23.10 10.05 -9.59
N GLU A 681 23.89 11.08 -9.36
CA GLU A 681 25.20 11.27 -10.00
C GLU A 681 26.33 10.50 -9.30
N LEU A 682 26.22 10.30 -7.96
CA LEU A 682 27.12 9.43 -7.20
C LEU A 682 26.92 7.96 -7.62
#